data_ce8c1d48a16c49c595bc759acf864b66
#
_entry.id   ce8c1d48a16c49c595bc759acf864b66
#
_cell.length_a   1.000
_cell.length_b   1.000
_cell.length_c   1.000
_cell.angle_alpha   90.00
_cell.angle_beta   90.00
_cell.angle_gamma   90.00
#
_symmetry.space_group_name_H-M   'P 1'
#
loop_
_entity.id
_entity.type
_entity.pdbx_description
1 polymer ?
#
loop_
_entity_poly.entity_id
_entity_poly.type
_entity_poly.pdbx_seq_one_letter_code
_entity_poly.pdbx_strand_id
1 'polypeptide(L)'
;MANDITALITRLLVCATAGEAKPIVDKLVWRLCEITDLDLHPELFRDEHATITAQGKAVSPTTAAQCAEDVQRTRVFMQGVYAAIQQKQQQKNSQTIDVLYAGTGPFGLLLIPLLPLLDATQVRVTVLDIHAESLTKLQRVIDYLEVGNFIIRCEEADACVWQTDQQFDLIISETMRQGLIQEPQVSIFSHLQQFLKDDGWLIPEIIRLELWLSYGGVSAVSESKNPDLYLGRVFQLDKPAATQLGNGDTSCVHGNLWVPEYAAILQDLKLTTFIQVFGDYQLHENQSQLTLPLYERNARVLPNSLLRFRYEFGTYPQCVFAYEKLPELAEFALPDSLEKNVQGLYHLKRFWHKIQLQKQAGSSAKAQQQLAQVPAGEWLLDRILLDQLGAGLEPALQQMYFASELADMERWLAGVNSGEISDAQVQHANLAIVNFLDDNRRARDARVVQPLSDQQLSDWDEHGYLIIPGVLSADESAAARTVIWEFLQMREDDPASWYQSSSQMKKIMVQLFTHPALEVARQSEYIRTIFQQLWQRDDLVMVTDRVGFNPPETNQWQFPGPGIHWDVELTAPIPFGTQALIYLTDVAENQGAFCCVPGFHKKIDKWLAEQPGGVDLQQQDWSQWPVKPIAAKAGDLIIWHQALPHGSSPNRANFPRMVQYLNMYR
;
A
#
# COMPACT_ATOMS: atom_id res chain seq x y z
N MET A 1 34.07 17.23 5.59
CA MET A 1 32.76 17.24 4.88
C MET A 1 32.59 16.02 3.98
N ALA A 2 33.55 15.63 3.15
CA ALA A 2 33.48 14.34 2.40
C ALA A 2 33.36 13.09 3.32
N ASN A 3 33.89 13.18 4.53
CA ASN A 3 33.85 12.11 5.54
C ASN A 3 32.43 11.71 6.01
N ASP A 4 31.42 12.56 5.88
CA ASP A 4 30.05 12.23 6.35
C ASP A 4 29.34 11.26 5.41
N ILE A 5 29.41 11.45 4.09
CA ILE A 5 28.86 10.50 3.11
C ILE A 5 29.60 9.17 3.16
N THR A 6 30.94 9.20 3.20
CA THR A 6 31.76 7.99 3.31
C THR A 6 31.38 7.16 4.56
N ALA A 7 31.14 7.82 5.69
CA ALA A 7 30.69 7.14 6.91
C ALA A 7 29.27 6.53 6.76
N LEU A 8 28.35 7.23 6.07
CA LEU A 8 27.02 6.70 5.78
C LEU A 8 27.10 5.46 4.87
N ILE A 9 27.92 5.52 3.83
CA ILE A 9 28.12 4.40 2.90
C ILE A 9 28.72 3.20 3.63
N THR A 10 29.77 3.39 4.41
CA THR A 10 30.38 2.30 5.20
C THR A 10 29.35 1.58 6.08
N ARG A 11 28.46 2.35 6.71
CA ARG A 11 27.36 1.78 7.50
C ARG A 11 26.31 1.07 6.64
N LEU A 12 25.96 1.64 5.48
CA LEU A 12 24.96 1.06 4.56
C LEU A 12 25.44 -0.31 4.03
N LEU A 13 26.71 -0.46 3.74
CA LEU A 13 27.30 -1.70 3.21
C LEU A 13 27.18 -2.88 4.17
N VAL A 14 27.00 -2.65 5.47
CA VAL A 14 26.86 -3.72 6.48
C VAL A 14 25.41 -3.89 6.96
N CYS A 15 24.45 -3.07 6.50
CA CYS A 15 23.04 -3.23 6.89
C CYS A 15 22.45 -4.52 6.33
N ALA A 16 21.84 -5.31 7.19
CA ALA A 16 21.16 -6.55 6.80
C ALA A 16 19.73 -6.31 6.27
N THR A 17 19.05 -5.29 6.80
CA THR A 17 17.64 -5.03 6.54
C THR A 17 17.36 -3.62 5.99
N ALA A 18 16.23 -3.44 5.33
CA ALA A 18 15.75 -2.12 4.90
C ALA A 18 15.48 -1.18 6.09
N GLY A 19 15.01 -1.73 7.22
CA GLY A 19 14.76 -0.94 8.43
C GLY A 19 16.04 -0.31 8.99
N GLU A 20 17.15 -1.07 9.03
CA GLU A 20 18.46 -0.55 9.41
C GLU A 20 19.00 0.48 8.42
N ALA A 21 18.77 0.26 7.12
CA ALA A 21 19.27 1.10 6.06
C ALA A 21 18.50 2.43 5.94
N LYS A 22 17.20 2.46 6.28
CA LYS A 22 16.32 3.63 6.04
C LYS A 22 16.89 4.95 6.59
N PRO A 23 17.26 5.08 7.88
CA PRO A 23 17.78 6.35 8.40
C PRO A 23 19.11 6.76 7.76
N ILE A 24 19.85 5.80 7.20
CA ILE A 24 21.12 6.06 6.50
C ILE A 24 20.82 6.58 5.10
N VAL A 25 19.92 5.92 4.38
CA VAL A 25 19.49 6.30 3.03
C VAL A 25 18.81 7.66 3.05
N ASP A 26 17.88 7.91 3.98
CA ASP A 26 17.21 9.21 4.12
C ASP A 26 18.25 10.35 4.27
N LYS A 27 19.26 10.15 5.13
CA LYS A 27 20.32 11.12 5.33
C LYS A 27 21.25 11.27 4.11
N LEU A 28 21.54 10.15 3.43
CA LEU A 28 22.34 10.16 2.19
C LEU A 28 21.62 10.93 1.09
N VAL A 29 20.35 10.66 0.86
CA VAL A 29 19.52 11.36 -0.15
C VAL A 29 19.45 12.84 0.16
N TRP A 30 19.14 13.20 1.42
CA TRP A 30 19.13 14.61 1.83
C TRP A 30 20.45 15.31 1.55
N ARG A 31 21.58 14.65 1.85
CA ARG A 31 22.92 15.22 1.59
C ARG A 31 23.22 15.38 0.11
N LEU A 32 22.85 14.39 -0.71
CA LEU A 32 23.00 14.45 -2.16
C LEU A 32 22.14 15.57 -2.77
N CYS A 33 20.95 15.79 -2.27
CA CYS A 33 20.09 16.91 -2.67
C CYS A 33 20.75 18.27 -2.36
N GLU A 34 21.33 18.44 -1.16
CA GLU A 34 22.06 19.68 -0.83
C GLU A 34 23.24 19.92 -1.77
N ILE A 35 24.04 18.90 -2.09
CA ILE A 35 25.22 19.02 -2.96
C ILE A 35 24.82 19.38 -4.39
N THR A 36 23.75 18.78 -4.88
CA THR A 36 23.29 18.91 -6.27
C THR A 36 22.30 20.06 -6.49
N ASP A 37 21.82 20.66 -5.40
CA ASP A 37 20.76 21.67 -5.44
C ASP A 37 19.50 21.14 -6.15
N LEU A 38 19.09 19.93 -5.73
CA LEU A 38 17.86 19.27 -6.18
C LEU A 38 16.81 19.28 -5.07
N ASP A 39 15.60 19.67 -5.42
CA ASP A 39 14.43 19.55 -4.58
C ASP A 39 13.61 18.34 -5.04
N LEU A 40 13.38 17.38 -4.14
CA LEU A 40 12.58 16.17 -4.38
C LEU A 40 11.16 16.30 -3.83
N HIS A 41 10.64 17.50 -3.64
CA HIS A 41 9.31 17.70 -3.09
C HIS A 41 8.24 17.08 -4.02
N PRO A 42 7.28 16.28 -3.50
CA PRO A 42 6.29 15.57 -4.30
C PRO A 42 5.45 16.44 -5.25
N GLU A 43 5.24 17.71 -4.92
CA GLU A 43 4.51 18.67 -5.76
C GLU A 43 5.24 19.06 -7.04
N LEU A 44 6.56 18.85 -7.08
CA LEU A 44 7.40 19.10 -8.27
C LEU A 44 7.42 17.91 -9.24
N PHE A 45 6.60 16.90 -8.96
CA PHE A 45 6.58 15.62 -9.65
C PHE A 45 5.83 15.68 -10.97
N ARG A 46 6.48 16.22 -11.97
CA ARG A 46 6.11 15.97 -13.36
C ARG A 46 7.38 15.57 -14.09
N ASP A 47 7.39 14.36 -14.65
CA ASP A 47 8.50 13.86 -15.46
C ASP A 47 8.56 14.63 -16.81
N GLU A 48 8.37 15.96 -16.75
CA GLU A 48 8.22 16.86 -17.89
C GLU A 48 9.50 16.99 -18.72
N HIS A 49 10.66 16.69 -18.12
CA HIS A 49 11.97 16.74 -18.76
C HIS A 49 12.52 15.36 -19.11
N ALA A 50 11.68 14.33 -19.15
CA ALA A 50 12.07 13.01 -19.63
C ALA A 50 12.37 13.05 -21.13
N THR A 51 13.38 12.31 -21.57
CA THR A 51 13.71 12.17 -22.98
C THR A 51 13.12 10.87 -23.54
N ILE A 52 12.32 10.97 -24.59
CA ILE A 52 11.80 9.83 -25.30
C ILE A 52 12.76 9.49 -26.45
N THR A 53 13.32 8.28 -26.41
CA THR A 53 14.20 7.76 -27.47
C THR A 53 13.47 6.71 -28.30
N ALA A 54 14.11 6.24 -29.35
CA ALA A 54 13.57 5.13 -30.15
C ALA A 54 13.58 3.79 -29.39
N GLN A 55 14.35 3.67 -28.29
CA GLN A 55 14.56 2.45 -27.52
C GLN A 55 13.88 2.48 -26.14
N GLY A 56 13.30 3.60 -25.74
CA GLY A 56 12.62 3.74 -24.45
C GLY A 56 12.63 5.17 -23.92
N LYS A 57 12.06 5.33 -22.75
CA LYS A 57 12.01 6.60 -22.02
C LYS A 57 13.20 6.69 -21.06
N ALA A 58 14.01 7.75 -21.20
CA ALA A 58 14.96 8.16 -20.17
C ALA A 58 14.24 9.15 -19.23
N VAL A 59 14.10 8.78 -17.95
CA VAL A 59 13.42 9.60 -16.94
C VAL A 59 14.16 10.91 -16.69
N SER A 60 13.46 11.94 -16.23
CA SER A 60 14.06 13.23 -15.90
C SER A 60 15.10 13.09 -14.78
N PRO A 61 16.07 14.04 -14.68
CA PRO A 61 17.05 14.02 -13.58
C PRO A 61 16.41 13.98 -12.19
N THR A 62 15.28 14.68 -11.99
CA THR A 62 14.56 14.66 -10.71
C THR A 62 13.96 13.28 -10.41
N THR A 63 13.32 12.64 -11.38
CA THR A 63 12.79 11.28 -11.23
C THR A 63 13.92 10.28 -10.98
N ALA A 64 15.06 10.41 -11.68
CA ALA A 64 16.23 9.57 -11.43
C ALA A 64 16.79 9.74 -10.00
N ALA A 65 16.81 10.97 -9.48
CA ALA A 65 17.22 11.25 -8.10
C ALA A 65 16.30 10.60 -7.07
N GLN A 66 14.98 10.60 -7.31
CA GLN A 66 14.01 10.02 -6.38
C GLN A 66 14.08 8.49 -6.27
N CYS A 67 14.60 7.83 -7.30
CA CYS A 67 14.87 6.40 -7.20
C CYS A 67 15.78 6.06 -6.01
N ALA A 68 16.56 7.02 -5.50
CA ALA A 68 17.37 6.86 -4.30
C ALA A 68 16.55 6.64 -3.01
N GLU A 69 15.30 7.11 -2.97
CA GLU A 69 14.40 6.97 -1.83
C GLU A 69 13.87 5.54 -1.64
N ASP A 70 13.96 4.69 -2.67
CA ASP A 70 13.72 3.25 -2.55
C ASP A 70 14.86 2.61 -1.75
N VAL A 71 14.66 2.52 -0.43
CA VAL A 71 15.68 2.09 0.53
C VAL A 71 16.24 0.72 0.22
N GLN A 72 15.38 -0.23 -0.13
CA GLN A 72 15.81 -1.60 -0.38
C GLN A 72 16.58 -1.71 -1.71
N ARG A 73 16.14 -1.02 -2.75
CA ARG A 73 16.87 -0.89 -4.01
C ARG A 73 18.25 -0.29 -3.78
N THR A 74 18.30 0.89 -3.14
CA THR A 74 19.56 1.61 -2.89
C THR A 74 20.54 0.73 -2.10
N ARG A 75 20.08 0.09 -1.01
CA ARG A 75 20.91 -0.80 -0.21
C ARG A 75 21.47 -1.97 -1.03
N VAL A 76 20.60 -2.74 -1.68
CA VAL A 76 20.98 -3.98 -2.37
C VAL A 76 21.87 -3.69 -3.57
N PHE A 77 21.58 -2.65 -4.35
CA PHE A 77 22.42 -2.26 -5.48
C PHE A 77 23.80 -1.78 -5.05
N MET A 78 23.89 -0.91 -4.05
CA MET A 78 25.19 -0.42 -3.58
C MET A 78 26.05 -1.55 -2.99
N GLN A 79 25.45 -2.45 -2.20
CA GLN A 79 26.13 -3.62 -1.67
C GLN A 79 26.60 -4.56 -2.79
N GLY A 80 25.74 -4.84 -3.77
CA GLY A 80 26.07 -5.70 -4.92
C GLY A 80 27.15 -5.12 -5.80
N VAL A 81 27.07 -3.82 -6.15
CA VAL A 81 28.11 -3.13 -6.94
C VAL A 81 29.44 -3.14 -6.21
N TYR A 82 29.45 -2.84 -4.91
CA TYR A 82 30.66 -2.85 -4.11
C TYR A 82 31.30 -4.27 -4.07
N ALA A 83 30.49 -5.29 -3.84
CA ALA A 83 30.94 -6.69 -3.85
C ALA A 83 31.50 -7.12 -5.23
N ALA A 84 30.84 -6.70 -6.33
CA ALA A 84 31.32 -6.98 -7.68
C ALA A 84 32.70 -6.36 -7.94
N ILE A 85 32.90 -5.10 -7.55
CA ILE A 85 34.19 -4.42 -7.69
C ILE A 85 35.26 -5.15 -6.88
N GLN A 86 35.00 -5.45 -5.61
CA GLN A 86 35.93 -6.14 -4.72
C GLN A 86 36.32 -7.53 -5.30
N GLN A 87 35.35 -8.31 -5.75
CA GLN A 87 35.61 -9.62 -6.33
C GLN A 87 36.40 -9.53 -7.64
N LYS A 88 36.09 -8.52 -8.49
CA LYS A 88 36.85 -8.33 -9.75
C LYS A 88 38.29 -7.90 -9.48
N GLN A 89 38.55 -7.04 -8.49
CA GLN A 89 39.91 -6.67 -8.08
C GLN A 89 40.72 -7.85 -7.58
N GLN A 90 40.08 -8.75 -6.78
CA GLN A 90 40.71 -9.98 -6.32
C GLN A 90 41.08 -10.93 -7.48
N GLN A 91 40.16 -11.10 -8.44
CA GLN A 91 40.41 -11.94 -9.62
C GLN A 91 41.56 -11.42 -10.47
N LYS A 92 41.73 -10.12 -10.56
CA LYS A 92 42.80 -9.47 -11.35
C LYS A 92 44.08 -9.21 -10.57
N ASN A 93 44.23 -9.81 -9.39
CA ASN A 93 45.41 -9.64 -8.55
C ASN A 93 45.81 -8.15 -8.36
N SER A 94 44.79 -7.30 -8.06
CA SER A 94 44.94 -5.85 -7.85
C SER A 94 45.39 -5.07 -9.11
N GLN A 95 45.27 -5.61 -10.32
CA GLN A 95 45.39 -4.81 -11.54
C GLN A 95 44.20 -3.87 -11.66
N THR A 96 44.41 -2.78 -12.40
CA THR A 96 43.36 -1.79 -12.64
C THR A 96 42.19 -2.39 -13.41
N ILE A 97 40.98 -2.19 -12.89
CA ILE A 97 39.71 -2.56 -13.53
C ILE A 97 39.05 -1.33 -14.17
N ASP A 98 38.46 -1.55 -15.32
CA ASP A 98 37.71 -0.54 -16.07
C ASP A 98 36.22 -0.74 -15.84
N VAL A 99 35.53 0.30 -15.35
CA VAL A 99 34.11 0.27 -15.06
C VAL A 99 33.39 1.28 -15.93
N LEU A 100 32.35 0.85 -16.62
CA LEU A 100 31.38 1.72 -17.28
C LEU A 100 30.13 1.83 -16.43
N TYR A 101 29.68 3.05 -16.16
CA TYR A 101 28.41 3.31 -15.50
C TYR A 101 27.51 4.14 -16.42
N ALA A 102 26.46 3.51 -16.96
CA ALA A 102 25.53 4.11 -17.92
C ALA A 102 24.18 4.38 -17.25
N GLY A 103 23.62 5.59 -17.48
CA GLY A 103 22.42 6.08 -16.82
C GLY A 103 22.67 6.41 -15.36
N THR A 104 23.61 7.33 -15.12
CA THR A 104 24.09 7.65 -13.77
C THR A 104 23.07 8.40 -12.93
N GLY A 105 22.16 9.15 -13.58
CA GLY A 105 21.36 10.17 -12.93
C GLY A 105 22.22 11.26 -12.27
N PRO A 106 21.61 12.20 -11.57
CA PRO A 106 22.32 13.36 -11.00
C PRO A 106 23.19 13.01 -9.79
N PHE A 107 23.00 11.83 -9.17
CA PHE A 107 23.72 11.42 -7.96
C PHE A 107 24.86 10.45 -8.23
N GLY A 108 24.84 9.74 -9.37
CA GLY A 108 25.74 8.61 -9.59
C GLY A 108 25.65 7.55 -8.49
N LEU A 109 24.45 7.36 -7.93
CA LEU A 109 24.18 6.73 -6.64
C LEU A 109 24.81 5.36 -6.48
N LEU A 110 24.78 4.53 -7.51
CA LEU A 110 25.18 3.12 -7.41
C LEU A 110 26.71 2.91 -7.36
N LEU A 111 27.50 3.93 -7.78
CA LEU A 111 28.96 3.78 -7.87
C LEU A 111 29.71 4.95 -7.21
N ILE A 112 29.37 6.21 -7.55
CA ILE A 112 30.20 7.36 -7.18
C ILE A 112 30.38 7.50 -5.66
N PRO A 113 29.36 7.33 -4.80
CA PRO A 113 29.53 7.37 -3.35
C PRO A 113 30.35 6.20 -2.76
N LEU A 114 30.60 5.13 -3.54
CA LEU A 114 31.44 4.00 -3.13
C LEU A 114 32.93 4.27 -3.37
N LEU A 115 33.29 5.16 -4.31
CA LEU A 115 34.66 5.42 -4.73
C LEU A 115 35.61 5.82 -3.58
N PRO A 116 35.20 6.62 -2.59
CA PRO A 116 36.07 6.94 -1.44
C PRO A 116 36.55 5.72 -0.62
N LEU A 117 35.90 4.55 -0.79
CA LEU A 117 36.26 3.28 -0.13
C LEU A 117 37.19 2.42 -0.98
N LEU A 118 37.55 2.87 -2.18
CA LEU A 118 38.34 2.14 -3.19
C LEU A 118 39.69 2.81 -3.43
N ASP A 119 40.60 2.10 -4.09
CA ASP A 119 41.90 2.64 -4.51
C ASP A 119 41.85 3.16 -5.93
N ALA A 120 42.07 4.46 -6.12
CA ALA A 120 42.07 5.11 -7.42
C ALA A 120 43.13 4.59 -8.41
N THR A 121 44.15 3.90 -7.91
CA THR A 121 45.15 3.23 -8.78
C THR A 121 44.61 1.93 -9.38
N GLN A 122 43.55 1.39 -8.82
CA GLN A 122 42.99 0.07 -9.18
C GLN A 122 41.60 0.15 -9.84
N VAL A 123 40.97 1.30 -9.90
CA VAL A 123 39.64 1.46 -10.50
C VAL A 123 39.62 2.72 -11.38
N ARG A 124 39.19 2.56 -12.63
CA ARG A 124 38.95 3.63 -13.58
C ARG A 124 37.50 3.61 -14.02
N VAL A 125 36.85 4.75 -14.01
CA VAL A 125 35.42 4.88 -14.28
C VAL A 125 35.16 5.75 -15.50
N THR A 126 34.34 5.23 -16.41
CA THR A 126 33.67 5.99 -17.47
C THR A 126 32.20 6.14 -17.09
N VAL A 127 31.66 7.34 -17.15
CA VAL A 127 30.25 7.63 -16.84
C VAL A 127 29.53 8.17 -18.07
N LEU A 128 28.30 7.67 -18.28
CA LEU A 128 27.40 8.11 -19.36
C LEU A 128 26.05 8.48 -18.79
N ASP A 129 25.50 9.58 -19.24
CA ASP A 129 24.10 9.93 -19.06
C ASP A 129 23.57 10.67 -20.28
N ILE A 130 22.31 10.51 -20.60
CA ILE A 130 21.69 11.17 -21.74
C ILE A 130 21.34 12.65 -21.45
N HIS A 131 21.28 13.03 -20.16
CA HIS A 131 20.93 14.36 -19.72
C HIS A 131 22.18 15.14 -19.24
N ALA A 132 22.53 16.21 -19.95
CA ALA A 132 23.61 17.12 -19.56
C ALA A 132 23.42 17.66 -18.12
N GLU A 133 22.17 17.89 -17.70
CA GLU A 133 21.85 18.33 -16.35
C GLU A 133 22.25 17.29 -15.30
N SER A 134 21.99 16.00 -15.54
CA SER A 134 22.44 14.91 -14.66
C SER A 134 23.95 14.95 -14.48
N LEU A 135 24.70 15.07 -15.57
CA LEU A 135 26.17 15.13 -15.52
C LEU A 135 26.70 16.37 -14.80
N THR A 136 26.05 17.52 -14.99
CA THR A 136 26.40 18.75 -14.28
C THR A 136 26.23 18.60 -12.77
N LYS A 137 25.15 17.96 -12.33
CA LYS A 137 24.89 17.69 -10.90
C LYS A 137 25.82 16.61 -10.37
N LEU A 138 26.04 15.55 -11.16
CA LEU A 138 26.99 14.49 -10.85
C LEU A 138 28.41 15.02 -10.61
N GLN A 139 28.85 16.00 -11.41
CA GLN A 139 30.16 16.63 -11.22
C GLN A 139 30.29 17.26 -9.84
N ARG A 140 29.24 17.90 -9.31
CA ARG A 140 29.23 18.44 -7.94
C ARG A 140 29.44 17.35 -6.88
N VAL A 141 28.84 16.17 -7.10
CA VAL A 141 29.04 15.01 -6.20
C VAL A 141 30.46 14.49 -6.27
N ILE A 142 31.04 14.37 -7.48
CA ILE A 142 32.41 13.96 -7.72
C ILE A 142 33.40 14.92 -7.04
N ASP A 143 33.19 16.21 -7.20
CA ASP A 143 34.04 17.26 -6.59
C ASP A 143 33.91 17.27 -5.07
N TYR A 144 32.68 17.12 -4.54
CA TYR A 144 32.44 17.08 -3.11
C TYR A 144 33.12 15.88 -2.41
N LEU A 145 33.10 14.71 -3.08
CA LEU A 145 33.72 13.49 -2.59
C LEU A 145 35.22 13.39 -2.88
N GLU A 146 35.77 14.35 -3.65
CA GLU A 146 37.18 14.39 -4.08
C GLU A 146 37.61 13.13 -4.86
N VAL A 147 36.70 12.54 -5.66
CA VAL A 147 36.92 11.30 -6.38
C VAL A 147 37.17 11.48 -7.90
N GLY A 148 37.48 12.69 -8.32
CA GLY A 148 37.77 12.99 -9.73
C GLY A 148 38.91 12.17 -10.35
N ASN A 149 39.86 11.70 -9.55
CA ASN A 149 40.98 10.86 -9.97
C ASN A 149 40.58 9.45 -10.42
N PHE A 150 39.37 9.00 -10.09
CA PHE A 150 38.79 7.75 -10.62
C PHE A 150 38.17 7.93 -12.01
N ILE A 151 37.69 9.14 -12.32
CA ILE A 151 36.88 9.39 -13.52
C ILE A 151 37.80 9.70 -14.70
N ILE A 152 37.83 8.78 -15.66
CA ILE A 152 38.64 8.97 -16.88
C ILE A 152 37.83 9.60 -18.04
N ARG A 153 36.49 9.47 -17.98
CA ARG A 153 35.58 9.97 -19.00
C ARG A 153 34.22 10.24 -18.42
N CYS A 154 33.62 11.36 -18.79
CA CYS A 154 32.25 11.75 -18.44
C CYS A 154 31.60 12.29 -19.71
N GLU A 155 30.58 11.59 -20.24
CA GLU A 155 29.99 11.89 -21.55
C GLU A 155 28.47 11.97 -21.50
N GLU A 156 27.94 13.01 -22.15
CA GLU A 156 26.54 13.08 -22.52
C GLU A 156 26.30 12.20 -23.75
N ALA A 157 25.64 11.06 -23.56
CA ALA A 157 25.43 10.10 -24.61
C ALA A 157 24.22 9.17 -24.34
N ASP A 158 23.56 8.77 -25.44
CA ASP A 158 22.58 7.67 -25.38
C ASP A 158 23.33 6.34 -25.34
N ALA A 159 23.21 5.63 -24.23
CA ALA A 159 23.86 4.34 -23.99
C ALA A 159 23.41 3.23 -24.96
N CYS A 160 22.27 3.40 -25.63
CA CYS A 160 21.79 2.44 -26.65
C CYS A 160 22.55 2.49 -27.97
N VAL A 161 23.30 3.57 -28.24
CA VAL A 161 24.02 3.79 -29.52
C VAL A 161 25.46 4.28 -29.32
N TRP A 162 25.90 4.46 -28.08
CA TRP A 162 27.24 4.94 -27.75
C TRP A 162 28.33 4.00 -28.28
N GLN A 163 29.47 4.55 -28.71
CA GLN A 163 30.58 3.81 -29.30
C GLN A 163 31.91 4.13 -28.63
N THR A 164 32.75 3.13 -28.47
CA THR A 164 34.11 3.26 -27.92
C THR A 164 35.00 2.07 -28.36
N ASP A 165 36.31 2.28 -28.39
CA ASP A 165 37.28 1.22 -28.54
C ASP A 165 37.73 0.60 -27.21
N GLN A 166 37.25 1.17 -26.08
CA GLN A 166 37.58 0.69 -24.73
C GLN A 166 36.74 -0.54 -24.35
N GLN A 167 37.41 -1.49 -23.68
CA GLN A 167 36.76 -2.66 -23.11
C GLN A 167 36.68 -2.55 -21.59
N PHE A 168 35.57 -2.99 -21.01
CA PHE A 168 35.28 -2.85 -19.58
C PHE A 168 35.25 -4.19 -18.85
N ASP A 169 35.69 -4.17 -17.59
CA ASP A 169 35.57 -5.30 -16.67
C ASP A 169 34.18 -5.40 -16.08
N LEU A 170 33.54 -4.25 -15.82
CA LEU A 170 32.19 -4.13 -15.31
C LEU A 170 31.42 -3.09 -16.12
N ILE A 171 30.17 -3.42 -16.46
CA ILE A 171 29.20 -2.46 -17.00
C ILE A 171 28.02 -2.41 -16.05
N ILE A 172 27.79 -1.25 -15.44
CA ILE A 172 26.72 -1.00 -14.47
C ILE A 172 25.67 -0.14 -15.18
N SER A 173 24.42 -0.58 -15.17
CA SER A 173 23.29 0.23 -15.62
C SER A 173 22.02 -0.21 -14.90
N GLU A 174 21.29 0.74 -14.35
CA GLU A 174 19.95 0.53 -13.81
C GLU A 174 19.06 1.64 -14.35
N THR A 175 18.45 1.35 -15.47
CA THR A 175 17.60 2.21 -16.31
C THR A 175 16.32 1.43 -16.62
N MET A 176 15.61 1.02 -15.55
CA MET A 176 14.46 0.13 -15.69
C MET A 176 13.34 0.45 -14.72
N ARG A 177 12.15 0.02 -15.13
CA ARG A 177 10.98 -0.11 -14.27
C ARG A 177 10.63 -1.60 -14.09
N GLN A 178 9.72 -1.88 -13.13
CA GLN A 178 9.18 -3.22 -12.94
C GLN A 178 8.68 -3.80 -14.27
N GLY A 179 8.88 -5.10 -14.50
CA GLY A 179 8.50 -5.76 -15.75
C GLY A 179 9.32 -5.33 -16.98
N LEU A 180 10.42 -4.60 -16.81
CA LEU A 180 11.25 -4.04 -17.89
C LEU A 180 10.43 -3.18 -18.87
N ILE A 181 9.43 -2.45 -18.36
CA ILE A 181 8.58 -1.61 -19.19
C ILE A 181 9.12 -0.18 -19.32
N GLN A 182 8.80 0.46 -20.45
CA GLN A 182 9.01 1.88 -20.74
C GLN A 182 10.47 2.34 -20.84
N GLU A 183 11.38 1.83 -20.03
CA GLU A 183 12.78 2.26 -19.97
C GLU A 183 13.70 1.29 -20.71
N PRO A 184 14.85 1.76 -21.25
CA PRO A 184 15.60 1.02 -22.28
C PRO A 184 16.61 -0.02 -21.74
N GLN A 185 16.47 -0.54 -20.52
CA GLN A 185 17.44 -1.45 -19.88
C GLN A 185 17.90 -2.60 -20.80
N VAL A 186 16.92 -3.24 -21.49
CA VAL A 186 17.22 -4.36 -22.39
C VAL A 186 18.08 -3.90 -23.57
N SER A 187 17.71 -2.77 -24.18
CA SER A 187 18.45 -2.21 -25.32
C SER A 187 19.86 -1.75 -24.94
N ILE A 188 20.00 -1.14 -23.74
CA ILE A 188 21.30 -0.70 -23.21
C ILE A 188 22.22 -1.90 -23.01
N PHE A 189 21.78 -2.95 -22.34
CA PHE A 189 22.62 -4.13 -22.11
C PHE A 189 22.95 -4.87 -23.41
N SER A 190 21.96 -4.99 -24.31
CA SER A 190 22.19 -5.61 -25.63
C SER A 190 23.22 -4.87 -26.47
N HIS A 191 23.27 -3.53 -26.33
CA HIS A 191 24.25 -2.72 -27.03
C HIS A 191 25.61 -2.72 -26.32
N LEU A 192 25.64 -2.40 -25.03
CA LEU A 192 26.89 -2.20 -24.30
C LEU A 192 27.70 -3.48 -24.07
N GLN A 193 27.08 -4.66 -24.09
CA GLN A 193 27.78 -5.92 -23.88
C GLN A 193 28.95 -6.16 -24.87
N GLN A 194 28.92 -5.56 -26.06
CA GLN A 194 30.02 -5.67 -27.02
C GLN A 194 31.33 -5.03 -26.54
N PHE A 195 31.23 -4.09 -25.59
CA PHE A 195 32.38 -3.43 -24.96
C PHE A 195 32.78 -4.12 -23.64
N LEU A 196 32.18 -5.24 -23.30
CA LEU A 196 32.52 -6.01 -22.13
C LEU A 196 33.67 -6.98 -22.45
N LYS A 197 34.69 -7.06 -21.60
CA LYS A 197 35.75 -8.06 -21.70
C LYS A 197 35.15 -9.46 -21.57
N ASP A 198 35.86 -10.48 -22.09
CA ASP A 198 35.35 -11.86 -22.06
C ASP A 198 34.99 -12.33 -20.66
N ASP A 199 35.77 -11.98 -19.65
CA ASP A 199 35.57 -12.27 -18.23
C ASP A 199 34.76 -11.17 -17.50
N GLY A 200 34.31 -10.16 -18.24
CA GLY A 200 33.57 -9.02 -17.66
C GLY A 200 32.13 -9.33 -17.26
N TRP A 201 31.54 -8.50 -16.40
CA TRP A 201 30.20 -8.69 -15.87
C TRP A 201 29.28 -7.49 -16.16
N LEU A 202 28.02 -7.78 -16.46
CA LEU A 202 26.92 -6.83 -16.44
C LEU A 202 26.38 -6.74 -15.01
N ILE A 203 26.04 -5.57 -14.53
CA ILE A 203 25.42 -5.35 -13.22
C ILE A 203 24.14 -4.50 -13.42
N PRO A 204 22.97 -5.05 -13.06
CA PRO A 204 22.72 -6.35 -12.40
C PRO A 204 23.06 -7.55 -13.28
N GLU A 205 23.43 -8.65 -12.62
CA GLU A 205 23.80 -9.89 -13.32
C GLU A 205 22.60 -10.56 -14.00
N ILE A 206 21.44 -10.52 -13.33
CA ILE A 206 20.21 -11.16 -13.81
C ILE A 206 19.01 -10.26 -13.51
N ILE A 207 18.19 -10.05 -14.52
CA ILE A 207 16.83 -9.54 -14.37
C ILE A 207 15.89 -10.58 -14.96
N ARG A 208 14.96 -11.12 -14.18
CA ARG A 208 14.10 -12.21 -14.61
C ARG A 208 12.64 -11.84 -14.47
N LEU A 209 11.88 -12.07 -15.55
CA LEU A 209 10.44 -11.88 -15.60
C LEU A 209 9.74 -13.25 -15.57
N GLU A 210 8.79 -13.40 -14.66
CA GLU A 210 8.03 -14.63 -14.46
C GLU A 210 6.53 -14.34 -14.47
N LEU A 211 5.76 -15.25 -15.09
CA LEU A 211 4.31 -15.11 -15.24
C LEU A 211 3.58 -16.09 -14.33
N TRP A 212 2.53 -15.61 -13.72
CA TRP A 212 1.68 -16.32 -12.78
C TRP A 212 0.21 -16.09 -13.11
N LEU A 213 -0.64 -17.06 -12.80
CA LEU A 213 -2.06 -16.80 -12.58
C LEU A 213 -2.25 -16.39 -11.10
N SER A 214 -3.00 -15.32 -10.87
CA SER A 214 -3.23 -14.76 -9.55
C SER A 214 -4.69 -14.43 -9.34
N TYR A 215 -5.11 -14.39 -8.08
CA TYR A 215 -6.43 -13.94 -7.72
C TYR A 215 -6.53 -12.41 -7.51
N GLY A 216 -5.42 -11.70 -7.70
CA GLY A 216 -5.40 -10.23 -7.77
C GLY A 216 -5.69 -9.49 -6.47
N GLY A 217 -5.85 -10.18 -5.38
CA GLY A 217 -6.02 -9.56 -4.07
C GLY A 217 -4.69 -9.09 -3.49
N VAL A 218 -4.70 -7.94 -2.82
CA VAL A 218 -3.58 -7.57 -1.95
C VAL A 218 -3.49 -8.67 -0.89
N SER A 219 -2.41 -9.46 -0.94
CA SER A 219 -2.15 -10.53 0.01
C SER A 219 -1.98 -9.94 1.41
N ALA A 220 -3.08 -9.75 2.11
CA ALA A 220 -3.11 -9.55 3.55
C ALA A 220 -3.47 -10.86 4.27
N VAL A 221 -3.47 -11.98 3.56
CA VAL A 221 -3.81 -13.28 4.12
C VAL A 221 -2.54 -14.08 4.33
N SER A 222 -2.23 -14.27 5.60
CA SER A 222 -1.32 -15.26 6.19
C SER A 222 -0.30 -15.93 5.27
N GLU A 223 0.94 -15.95 5.69
CA GLU A 223 2.11 -16.61 5.11
C GLU A 223 1.94 -18.10 4.71
N SER A 224 0.75 -18.67 4.77
CA SER A 224 0.58 -20.10 4.69
C SER A 224 0.12 -20.67 3.36
N LYS A 225 -0.21 -19.91 2.34
CA LYS A 225 -0.34 -20.44 0.93
C LYS A 225 -0.64 -19.27 -0.01
N ASN A 226 0.39 -18.79 -0.71
CA ASN A 226 0.15 -17.97 -1.90
C ASN A 226 -0.61 -18.87 -2.91
N PRO A 227 -1.86 -18.57 -3.24
CA PRO A 227 -2.63 -19.38 -4.18
C PRO A 227 -2.21 -19.13 -5.64
N ASP A 228 -1.25 -18.24 -5.89
CA ASP A 228 -0.77 -17.94 -7.22
C ASP A 228 -0.17 -19.18 -7.88
N LEU A 229 -0.54 -19.41 -9.15
CA LEU A 229 -0.03 -20.53 -9.94
C LEU A 229 1.06 -20.06 -10.89
N TYR A 230 2.25 -20.59 -10.71
CA TYR A 230 3.39 -20.31 -11.59
C TYR A 230 3.15 -20.89 -12.99
N LEU A 231 3.20 -20.04 -14.02
CA LEU A 231 3.10 -20.47 -15.42
C LEU A 231 4.46 -20.67 -16.06
N GLY A 232 5.44 -19.86 -15.69
CA GLY A 232 6.79 -20.00 -16.23
C GLY A 232 7.56 -18.69 -16.35
N ARG A 233 8.83 -18.85 -16.73
CA ARG A 233 9.72 -17.74 -17.03
C ARG A 233 9.39 -17.18 -18.42
N VAL A 234 9.19 -15.87 -18.48
CA VAL A 234 8.90 -15.11 -19.71
C VAL A 234 10.20 -14.64 -20.37
N PHE A 235 11.07 -14.00 -19.57
CA PHE A 235 12.33 -13.45 -20.07
C PHE A 235 13.36 -13.41 -18.95
N GLN A 236 14.63 -13.58 -19.31
CA GLN A 236 15.75 -13.35 -18.42
C GLN A 236 16.80 -12.54 -19.19
N LEU A 237 17.08 -11.34 -18.69
CA LEU A 237 18.17 -10.50 -19.16
C LEU A 237 19.40 -10.77 -18.31
N ASP A 238 20.40 -11.37 -18.92
CA ASP A 238 21.73 -11.63 -18.39
C ASP A 238 22.77 -11.44 -19.51
N LYS A 239 24.06 -11.67 -19.25
CA LYS A 239 25.11 -11.51 -20.27
C LYS A 239 24.86 -12.37 -21.52
N PRO A 240 24.49 -13.68 -21.41
CA PRO A 240 24.14 -14.51 -22.58
C PRO A 240 23.00 -13.91 -23.42
N ALA A 241 21.89 -13.53 -22.77
CA ALA A 241 20.74 -12.96 -23.47
C ALA A 241 21.07 -11.60 -24.10
N ALA A 242 21.80 -10.73 -23.39
CA ALA A 242 22.27 -9.46 -23.94
C ALA A 242 23.18 -9.66 -25.19
N THR A 243 24.08 -10.66 -25.18
CA THR A 243 24.93 -11.00 -26.31
C THR A 243 24.11 -11.52 -27.49
N GLN A 244 23.13 -12.38 -27.22
CA GLN A 244 22.22 -12.92 -28.21
C GLN A 244 21.45 -11.83 -28.93
N LEU A 245 20.84 -10.90 -28.14
CA LEU A 245 20.10 -9.77 -28.66
C LEU A 245 20.99 -8.77 -29.41
N GLY A 246 22.21 -8.52 -28.92
CA GLY A 246 23.18 -7.65 -29.58
C GLY A 246 23.62 -8.20 -30.95
N ASN A 247 23.56 -9.52 -31.14
CA ASN A 247 23.80 -10.19 -32.41
C ASN A 247 22.55 -10.27 -33.32
N GLY A 248 21.44 -9.70 -32.92
CA GLY A 248 20.18 -9.67 -33.67
C GLY A 248 19.29 -10.90 -33.51
N ASP A 249 19.67 -11.86 -32.65
CA ASP A 249 18.83 -13.02 -32.35
C ASP A 249 17.85 -12.69 -31.20
N THR A 250 16.57 -12.63 -31.54
CA THR A 250 15.47 -12.32 -30.61
C THR A 250 14.76 -13.56 -30.06
N SER A 251 15.30 -14.75 -30.27
CA SER A 251 14.63 -16.00 -29.85
C SER A 251 14.44 -16.12 -28.33
N CYS A 252 15.26 -15.44 -27.53
CA CYS A 252 15.16 -15.44 -26.07
C CYS A 252 14.03 -14.54 -25.50
N VAL A 253 13.42 -13.68 -26.34
CA VAL A 253 12.39 -12.70 -25.89
C VAL A 253 10.98 -13.05 -26.34
N HIS A 254 10.74 -14.25 -26.85
CA HIS A 254 9.41 -14.75 -27.18
C HIS A 254 9.28 -16.25 -26.93
N GLY A 255 8.06 -16.70 -26.71
CA GLY A 255 7.80 -18.11 -26.46
C GLY A 255 6.36 -18.42 -26.13
N ASN A 256 6.16 -19.62 -25.63
CA ASN A 256 4.85 -20.11 -25.22
C ASN A 256 4.93 -20.68 -23.80
N LEU A 257 3.89 -20.47 -23.02
CA LEU A 257 3.66 -21.08 -21.73
C LEU A 257 2.40 -21.94 -21.78
N TRP A 258 2.44 -23.09 -21.15
CA TRP A 258 1.26 -23.93 -21.00
C TRP A 258 0.47 -23.46 -19.79
N VAL A 259 -0.82 -23.20 -19.99
CA VAL A 259 -1.77 -22.87 -18.92
C VAL A 259 -2.47 -24.16 -18.50
N PRO A 260 -2.17 -24.72 -17.33
CA PRO A 260 -2.83 -25.95 -16.87
C PRO A 260 -4.27 -25.69 -16.42
N GLU A 261 -4.94 -26.75 -15.98
CA GLU A 261 -6.18 -26.61 -15.21
C GLU A 261 -5.89 -25.82 -13.93
N TYR A 262 -6.76 -24.88 -13.58
CA TYR A 262 -6.57 -24.03 -12.42
C TYR A 262 -7.90 -23.66 -11.74
N ALA A 263 -7.84 -23.24 -10.48
CA ALA A 263 -9.02 -22.81 -9.74
C ALA A 263 -9.59 -21.51 -10.31
N ALA A 264 -10.90 -21.43 -10.49
CA ALA A 264 -11.61 -20.29 -11.08
C ALA A 264 -11.35 -18.93 -10.39
N ILE A 265 -10.81 -18.97 -9.18
CA ILE A 265 -10.39 -17.78 -8.42
C ILE A 265 -9.18 -17.06 -9.05
N LEU A 266 -8.33 -17.75 -9.81
CA LEU A 266 -7.12 -17.20 -10.41
C LEU A 266 -7.45 -16.50 -11.73
N GLN A 267 -8.03 -15.31 -11.66
CA GLN A 267 -8.55 -14.60 -12.82
C GLN A 267 -7.57 -13.62 -13.47
N ASP A 268 -6.49 -13.29 -12.78
CA ASP A 268 -5.53 -12.27 -13.21
C ASP A 268 -4.24 -12.91 -13.71
N LEU A 269 -3.60 -12.27 -14.71
CA LEU A 269 -2.20 -12.52 -14.99
C LEU A 269 -1.33 -11.59 -14.13
N LYS A 270 -0.31 -12.15 -13.52
CA LYS A 270 0.65 -11.44 -12.67
C LYS A 270 2.05 -11.63 -13.25
N LEU A 271 2.70 -10.54 -13.63
CA LEU A 271 4.09 -10.51 -14.06
C LEU A 271 4.97 -10.03 -12.91
N THR A 272 5.91 -10.85 -12.47
CA THR A 272 6.86 -10.52 -11.42
C THR A 272 8.24 -10.21 -11.98
N THR A 273 9.00 -9.39 -11.27
CA THR A 273 10.39 -9.05 -11.58
C THR A 273 11.27 -9.50 -10.43
N PHE A 274 12.27 -10.31 -10.74
CA PHE A 274 13.36 -10.69 -9.85
C PHE A 274 14.65 -10.06 -10.35
N ILE A 275 15.48 -9.52 -9.45
CA ILE A 275 16.73 -8.88 -9.79
C ILE A 275 17.85 -9.47 -8.92
N GLN A 276 18.86 -10.05 -9.56
CA GLN A 276 20.13 -10.37 -8.92
C GLN A 276 21.14 -9.29 -9.33
N VAL A 277 21.47 -8.43 -8.38
CA VAL A 277 22.45 -7.38 -8.63
C VAL A 277 23.82 -7.98 -8.78
N PHE A 278 24.27 -8.76 -7.78
CA PHE A 278 25.50 -9.53 -7.82
C PHE A 278 25.51 -10.59 -6.72
N GLY A 279 25.77 -11.87 -7.08
CA GLY A 279 25.82 -12.98 -6.13
C GLY A 279 24.56 -13.08 -5.27
N ASP A 280 24.70 -12.97 -3.96
CA ASP A 280 23.59 -13.06 -2.99
C ASP A 280 22.81 -11.74 -2.82
N TYR A 281 23.24 -10.65 -3.45
CA TYR A 281 22.53 -9.37 -3.40
C TYR A 281 21.38 -9.35 -4.38
N GLN A 282 20.16 -9.64 -3.88
CA GLN A 282 18.97 -9.89 -4.66
C GLN A 282 17.78 -9.07 -4.20
N LEU A 283 16.87 -8.76 -5.14
CA LEU A 283 15.57 -8.15 -4.89
C LEU A 283 14.47 -9.11 -5.38
N HIS A 284 13.61 -9.48 -4.45
CA HIS A 284 12.45 -10.33 -4.69
C HIS A 284 11.16 -9.51 -4.80
N GLU A 285 10.09 -10.16 -5.19
CA GLU A 285 8.76 -9.57 -5.28
C GLU A 285 8.41 -8.72 -4.05
N ASN A 286 7.85 -7.53 -4.26
CA ASN A 286 7.43 -6.56 -3.25
C ASN A 286 8.55 -5.98 -2.36
N GLN A 287 9.81 -6.18 -2.67
CA GLN A 287 10.91 -5.61 -1.87
C GLN A 287 11.34 -4.21 -2.31
N SER A 288 11.03 -3.81 -3.54
CA SER A 288 11.40 -2.54 -4.16
C SER A 288 10.33 -2.12 -5.15
N GLN A 289 10.27 -0.85 -5.52
CA GLN A 289 9.42 -0.39 -6.62
C GLN A 289 9.72 -1.12 -7.94
N LEU A 290 10.99 -1.54 -8.16
CA LEU A 290 11.41 -2.32 -9.33
C LEU A 290 10.85 -3.74 -9.35
N THR A 291 10.43 -4.27 -8.20
CA THR A 291 9.93 -5.64 -8.06
C THR A 291 8.47 -5.72 -7.67
N LEU A 292 7.74 -4.59 -7.76
CA LEU A 292 6.29 -4.60 -7.64
C LEU A 292 5.70 -5.37 -8.83
N PRO A 293 4.78 -6.32 -8.60
CA PRO A 293 4.20 -7.09 -9.68
C PRO A 293 3.26 -6.22 -10.55
N LEU A 294 3.26 -6.51 -11.83
CA LEU A 294 2.30 -5.96 -12.78
C LEU A 294 1.14 -6.94 -12.97
N TYR A 295 -0.08 -6.41 -13.04
CA TYR A 295 -1.28 -7.23 -13.18
C TYR A 295 -2.06 -6.86 -14.45
N GLU A 296 -2.40 -7.86 -15.24
CA GLU A 296 -3.50 -7.79 -16.18
C GLU A 296 -4.75 -8.35 -15.48
N ARG A 297 -5.62 -7.44 -15.06
CA ARG A 297 -6.81 -7.78 -14.30
C ARG A 297 -7.85 -8.47 -15.17
N ASN A 298 -8.51 -9.48 -14.59
CA ASN A 298 -9.57 -10.23 -15.23
C ASN A 298 -9.16 -10.83 -16.60
N ALA A 299 -7.93 -11.31 -16.67
CA ALA A 299 -7.38 -11.95 -17.85
C ALA A 299 -8.16 -13.22 -18.23
N ARG A 300 -8.60 -14.00 -17.22
CA ARG A 300 -9.45 -15.18 -17.41
C ARG A 300 -8.94 -16.10 -18.51
N VAL A 301 -7.66 -16.45 -18.43
CA VAL A 301 -6.97 -17.25 -19.45
C VAL A 301 -7.64 -18.62 -19.57
N LEU A 302 -7.88 -19.09 -20.79
CA LEU A 302 -8.47 -20.42 -20.99
C LEU A 302 -7.55 -21.51 -20.43
N PRO A 303 -8.02 -22.40 -19.53
CA PRO A 303 -7.25 -23.55 -19.08
C PRO A 303 -6.94 -24.52 -20.22
N ASN A 304 -5.93 -25.35 -20.05
CA ASN A 304 -5.46 -26.31 -21.04
C ASN A 304 -5.19 -25.67 -22.41
N SER A 305 -4.61 -24.46 -22.41
CA SER A 305 -4.30 -23.69 -23.60
C SER A 305 -2.85 -23.18 -23.61
N LEU A 306 -2.43 -22.63 -24.74
CA LEU A 306 -1.11 -22.00 -24.87
C LEU A 306 -1.27 -20.47 -24.74
N LEU A 307 -0.50 -19.89 -23.81
CA LEU A 307 -0.27 -18.47 -23.72
C LEU A 307 1.03 -18.14 -24.45
N ARG A 308 0.98 -17.25 -25.41
CA ARG A 308 2.14 -16.73 -26.11
C ARG A 308 2.62 -15.45 -25.47
N PHE A 309 3.92 -15.27 -25.41
CA PHE A 309 4.52 -14.02 -24.97
C PHE A 309 5.60 -13.54 -25.92
N ARG A 310 5.81 -12.23 -25.92
CA ARG A 310 6.97 -11.59 -26.55
C ARG A 310 7.30 -10.29 -25.84
N TYR A 311 8.61 -9.96 -25.83
CA TYR A 311 9.05 -8.63 -25.41
C TYR A 311 9.12 -7.74 -26.65
N GLU A 312 8.43 -6.61 -26.61
CA GLU A 312 8.41 -5.61 -27.67
C GLU A 312 9.44 -4.52 -27.35
N PHE A 313 10.34 -4.28 -28.30
CA PHE A 313 11.28 -3.16 -28.28
C PHE A 313 10.63 -1.92 -28.86
N GLY A 314 11.24 -0.75 -28.65
CA GLY A 314 10.81 0.52 -29.23
C GLY A 314 10.65 1.59 -28.17
N THR A 315 9.95 2.65 -28.52
CA THR A 315 9.73 3.82 -27.65
C THR A 315 9.07 3.48 -26.30
N TYR A 316 8.26 2.43 -26.27
CA TYR A 316 7.61 1.93 -25.06
C TYR A 316 7.81 0.42 -24.93
N PRO A 317 9.02 -0.01 -24.55
CA PRO A 317 9.30 -1.45 -24.41
C PRO A 317 8.41 -2.08 -23.35
N GLN A 318 7.95 -3.32 -23.60
CA GLN A 318 7.08 -4.07 -22.69
C GLN A 318 7.00 -5.55 -23.05
N CYS A 319 6.58 -6.38 -22.09
CA CYS A 319 6.10 -7.73 -22.37
C CYS A 319 4.62 -7.69 -22.79
N VAL A 320 4.29 -8.38 -23.89
CA VAL A 320 2.91 -8.53 -24.33
C VAL A 320 2.53 -10.01 -24.35
N PHE A 321 1.27 -10.28 -24.02
CA PHE A 321 0.72 -11.62 -23.92
C PHE A 321 -0.45 -11.80 -24.91
N ALA A 322 -0.50 -12.96 -25.53
CA ALA A 322 -1.62 -13.34 -26.40
C ALA A 322 -2.13 -14.72 -25.96
N TYR A 323 -3.39 -14.80 -25.59
CA TYR A 323 -4.02 -15.99 -25.04
C TYR A 323 -5.52 -16.02 -25.35
N GLU A 324 -6.10 -17.20 -25.29
CA GLU A 324 -7.55 -17.36 -25.34
C GLU A 324 -8.16 -17.06 -23.96
N LYS A 325 -9.30 -16.36 -23.96
CA LYS A 325 -10.04 -16.05 -22.73
C LYS A 325 -11.16 -17.07 -22.52
N LEU A 326 -11.40 -17.39 -21.26
CA LEU A 326 -12.64 -18.06 -20.89
C LEU A 326 -13.82 -17.24 -21.40
N PRO A 327 -14.88 -17.90 -21.93
CA PRO A 327 -16.09 -17.21 -22.35
C PRO A 327 -16.64 -16.35 -21.20
N GLU A 328 -17.25 -15.22 -21.54
CA GLU A 328 -17.90 -14.37 -20.53
C GLU A 328 -18.89 -15.22 -19.73
N LEU A 329 -18.87 -15.04 -18.40
CA LEU A 329 -19.85 -15.67 -17.52
C LEU A 329 -21.25 -15.25 -18.00
N ALA A 330 -22.19 -16.22 -17.97
CA ALA A 330 -23.58 -15.99 -18.36
C ALA A 330 -24.16 -14.73 -17.70
N GLU A 331 -25.07 -14.06 -18.39
CA GLU A 331 -25.72 -12.82 -17.96
C GLU A 331 -26.22 -12.89 -16.51
N PHE A 332 -25.54 -12.19 -15.59
CA PHE A 332 -26.10 -11.99 -14.26
C PHE A 332 -27.05 -10.78 -14.30
N ALA A 333 -28.37 -11.05 -14.39
CA ALA A 333 -29.31 -10.02 -13.96
C ALA A 333 -29.10 -9.79 -12.45
N LEU A 334 -29.03 -8.54 -12.02
CA LEU A 334 -28.98 -8.25 -10.58
C LEU A 334 -30.26 -8.74 -9.92
N PRO A 335 -30.21 -9.66 -8.94
CA PRO A 335 -31.40 -10.09 -8.22
C PRO A 335 -32.07 -8.92 -7.51
N ASP A 336 -33.36 -9.05 -7.20
CA ASP A 336 -34.05 -8.10 -6.34
C ASP A 336 -33.46 -8.13 -4.93
N SER A 337 -33.43 -6.96 -4.25
CA SER A 337 -32.92 -6.87 -2.89
C SER A 337 -33.69 -7.72 -1.87
N LEU A 338 -34.96 -8.02 -2.14
CA LEU A 338 -35.81 -8.86 -1.31
C LEU A 338 -35.81 -10.35 -1.73
N GLU A 339 -35.00 -10.70 -2.73
CA GLU A 339 -34.82 -12.10 -3.11
C GLU A 339 -33.98 -12.82 -2.05
N LYS A 340 -34.54 -13.93 -1.51
CA LYS A 340 -33.89 -14.73 -0.47
C LYS A 340 -32.79 -15.63 -1.04
N ASN A 341 -31.69 -15.74 -0.29
CA ASN A 341 -30.73 -16.82 -0.50
C ASN A 341 -31.21 -18.13 0.14
N VAL A 342 -30.38 -19.17 0.14
CA VAL A 342 -30.70 -20.47 0.75
C VAL A 342 -30.95 -20.38 2.26
N GLN A 343 -30.27 -19.46 2.94
CA GLN A 343 -30.42 -19.21 4.38
C GLN A 343 -31.60 -18.28 4.72
N GLY A 344 -32.32 -17.79 3.71
CA GLY A 344 -33.47 -16.90 3.87
C GLY A 344 -33.14 -15.42 4.02
N LEU A 345 -31.88 -15.01 3.84
CA LEU A 345 -31.43 -13.61 3.92
C LEU A 345 -31.84 -12.84 2.67
N TYR A 346 -32.32 -11.61 2.88
CA TYR A 346 -32.49 -10.61 1.83
C TYR A 346 -31.16 -9.99 1.45
N HIS A 347 -31.08 -9.43 0.26
CA HIS A 347 -29.99 -8.63 -0.29
C HIS A 347 -28.64 -9.35 -0.49
N LEU A 348 -28.37 -10.50 0.15
CA LEU A 348 -27.07 -11.18 0.04
C LEU A 348 -26.75 -11.64 -1.39
N LYS A 349 -27.75 -12.17 -2.10
CA LYS A 349 -27.58 -12.55 -3.52
C LYS A 349 -27.23 -11.35 -4.39
N ARG A 350 -27.96 -10.27 -4.23
CA ARG A 350 -27.75 -9.02 -4.98
C ARG A 350 -26.37 -8.43 -4.70
N PHE A 351 -25.95 -8.37 -3.44
CA PHE A 351 -24.64 -7.88 -3.03
C PHE A 351 -23.53 -8.72 -3.67
N TRP A 352 -23.62 -10.05 -3.60
CA TRP A 352 -22.65 -10.94 -4.24
C TRP A 352 -22.59 -10.73 -5.76
N HIS A 353 -23.73 -10.70 -6.46
CA HIS A 353 -23.80 -10.47 -7.91
C HIS A 353 -23.21 -9.10 -8.29
N LYS A 354 -23.46 -8.07 -7.51
CA LYS A 354 -22.87 -6.73 -7.70
C LYS A 354 -21.35 -6.78 -7.66
N ILE A 355 -20.75 -7.47 -6.69
CA ILE A 355 -19.29 -7.63 -6.63
C ILE A 355 -18.77 -8.44 -7.82
N GLN A 356 -19.48 -9.49 -8.27
CA GLN A 356 -19.09 -10.23 -9.47
C GLN A 356 -19.12 -9.35 -10.73
N LEU A 357 -20.12 -8.49 -10.86
CA LEU A 357 -20.20 -7.52 -11.96
C LEU A 357 -19.05 -6.49 -11.89
N GLN A 358 -18.69 -6.02 -10.70
CA GLN A 358 -17.54 -5.12 -10.50
C GLN A 358 -16.23 -5.76 -10.97
N LYS A 359 -16.00 -7.04 -10.68
CA LYS A 359 -14.84 -7.77 -11.20
C LYS A 359 -14.79 -7.80 -12.74
N GLN A 360 -15.94 -7.85 -13.40
CA GLN A 360 -16.05 -7.93 -14.84
C GLN A 360 -16.07 -6.56 -15.54
N ALA A 361 -16.32 -5.48 -14.80
CA ALA A 361 -16.52 -4.14 -15.35
C ALA A 361 -15.31 -3.61 -16.14
N GLY A 362 -14.09 -4.05 -15.79
CA GLY A 362 -12.88 -3.69 -16.51
C GLY A 362 -12.80 -4.24 -17.94
N SER A 363 -13.55 -5.31 -18.26
CA SER A 363 -13.49 -6.02 -19.54
C SER A 363 -14.84 -6.21 -20.22
N SER A 364 -15.97 -5.85 -19.58
CA SER A 364 -17.33 -6.05 -20.08
C SER A 364 -18.15 -4.76 -20.04
N ALA A 365 -18.45 -4.19 -21.22
CA ALA A 365 -19.35 -3.05 -21.35
C ALA A 365 -20.75 -3.32 -20.78
N LYS A 366 -21.21 -4.58 -20.83
CA LYS A 366 -22.50 -4.99 -20.29
C LYS A 366 -22.50 -4.97 -18.76
N ALA A 367 -21.42 -5.45 -18.12
CA ALA A 367 -21.26 -5.36 -16.67
C ALA A 367 -21.25 -3.89 -16.21
N GLN A 368 -20.57 -3.01 -16.94
CA GLN A 368 -20.58 -1.56 -16.67
C GLN A 368 -22.00 -0.98 -16.78
N GLN A 369 -22.74 -1.36 -17.80
CA GLN A 369 -24.13 -0.89 -18.00
C GLN A 369 -25.05 -1.37 -16.87
N GLN A 370 -24.90 -2.60 -16.39
CA GLN A 370 -25.68 -3.12 -15.26
C GLN A 370 -25.31 -2.42 -13.95
N LEU A 371 -24.02 -2.19 -13.70
CA LEU A 371 -23.56 -1.45 -12.52
C LEU A 371 -24.05 0.00 -12.51
N ALA A 372 -24.14 0.64 -13.69
CA ALA A 372 -24.67 2.01 -13.79
C ALA A 372 -26.17 2.11 -13.40
N GLN A 373 -26.88 0.99 -13.33
CA GLN A 373 -28.28 0.94 -12.86
C GLN A 373 -28.41 0.75 -11.36
N VAL A 374 -27.30 0.48 -10.65
CA VAL A 374 -27.30 0.33 -9.19
C VAL A 374 -27.52 1.70 -8.54
N PRO A 375 -28.53 1.86 -7.67
CA PRO A 375 -28.76 3.14 -6.97
C PRO A 375 -27.54 3.56 -6.15
N ALA A 376 -27.21 4.84 -6.16
CA ALA A 376 -26.04 5.38 -5.48
C ALA A 376 -26.02 5.08 -3.95
N GLY A 377 -27.19 4.98 -3.32
CA GLY A 377 -27.33 4.66 -1.89
C GLY A 377 -27.35 3.16 -1.55
N GLU A 378 -27.28 2.26 -2.54
CA GLU A 378 -27.43 0.82 -2.29
C GLU A 378 -26.33 0.22 -1.43
N TRP A 379 -25.14 0.82 -1.40
CA TRP A 379 -24.06 0.42 -0.51
C TRP A 379 -24.46 0.42 0.99
N LEU A 380 -25.49 1.19 1.37
CA LEU A 380 -26.05 1.15 2.71
C LEU A 380 -26.76 -0.18 3.02
N LEU A 381 -27.45 -0.76 2.02
CA LEU A 381 -28.06 -2.10 2.18
C LEU A 381 -27.01 -3.18 2.37
N ASP A 382 -25.89 -3.11 1.60
CA ASP A 382 -24.76 -4.00 1.78
C ASP A 382 -24.25 -3.95 3.22
N ARG A 383 -24.09 -2.73 3.72
CA ARG A 383 -23.58 -2.48 5.07
C ARG A 383 -24.57 -2.92 6.16
N ILE A 384 -25.87 -2.60 6.00
CA ILE A 384 -26.91 -3.03 6.93
C ILE A 384 -26.91 -4.56 7.07
N LEU A 385 -26.86 -5.28 5.95
CA LEU A 385 -26.80 -6.73 5.96
C LEU A 385 -25.61 -7.24 6.78
N LEU A 386 -24.43 -6.73 6.50
CA LEU A 386 -23.19 -7.16 7.18
C LEU A 386 -23.20 -6.81 8.65
N ASP A 387 -23.62 -5.62 9.02
CA ASP A 387 -23.68 -5.15 10.41
C ASP A 387 -24.69 -5.98 11.23
N GLN A 388 -25.84 -6.34 10.64
CA GLN A 388 -26.83 -7.21 11.32
C GLN A 388 -26.33 -8.66 11.50
N LEU A 389 -25.35 -9.09 10.67
CA LEU A 389 -24.72 -10.40 10.76
C LEU A 389 -23.38 -10.37 11.51
N GLY A 390 -23.01 -9.25 12.14
CA GLY A 390 -21.75 -9.12 12.86
C GLY A 390 -20.50 -9.26 11.98
N ALA A 391 -20.62 -9.00 10.68
CA ALA A 391 -19.54 -9.16 9.72
C ALA A 391 -18.92 -7.80 9.40
N GLY A 392 -17.60 -7.67 9.58
CA GLY A 392 -16.87 -6.46 9.21
C GLY A 392 -16.90 -6.22 7.70
N LEU A 393 -17.05 -4.96 7.27
CA LEU A 393 -17.17 -4.61 5.85
C LEU A 393 -15.93 -5.04 5.03
N GLU A 394 -14.73 -4.73 5.51
CA GLU A 394 -13.49 -5.04 4.79
C GLU A 394 -13.27 -6.55 4.61
N PRO A 395 -13.37 -7.41 5.65
CA PRO A 395 -13.30 -8.86 5.49
C PRO A 395 -14.39 -9.42 4.58
N ALA A 396 -15.62 -8.91 4.67
CA ALA A 396 -16.73 -9.37 3.82
C ALA A 396 -16.51 -9.06 2.35
N LEU A 397 -16.06 -7.83 2.02
CA LEU A 397 -15.70 -7.46 0.65
C LEU A 397 -14.56 -8.31 0.11
N GLN A 398 -13.53 -8.58 0.91
CA GLN A 398 -12.45 -9.49 0.53
C GLN A 398 -13.00 -10.88 0.24
N GLN A 399 -13.79 -11.45 1.16
CA GLN A 399 -14.39 -12.77 0.96
C GLN A 399 -15.28 -12.82 -0.29
N MET A 400 -16.14 -11.82 -0.51
CA MET A 400 -16.99 -11.76 -1.70
C MET A 400 -16.19 -11.63 -3.00
N TYR A 401 -15.08 -10.90 -2.94
CA TYR A 401 -14.19 -10.77 -4.09
C TYR A 401 -13.54 -12.12 -4.46
N PHE A 402 -13.20 -12.94 -3.46
CA PHE A 402 -12.53 -14.23 -3.66
C PHE A 402 -13.50 -15.41 -3.83
N ALA A 403 -14.73 -15.28 -3.37
CA ALA A 403 -15.73 -16.33 -3.52
C ALA A 403 -15.98 -16.65 -5.00
N SER A 404 -15.88 -17.93 -5.36
CA SER A 404 -16.20 -18.41 -6.70
C SER A 404 -17.70 -18.62 -6.89
N GLU A 405 -18.40 -18.94 -5.81
CA GLU A 405 -19.85 -19.11 -5.78
C GLU A 405 -20.47 -18.46 -4.52
N LEU A 406 -21.76 -18.19 -4.57
CA LEU A 406 -22.48 -17.60 -3.42
C LEU A 406 -22.36 -18.45 -2.16
N ALA A 407 -22.35 -19.77 -2.29
CA ALA A 407 -22.22 -20.71 -1.18
C ALA A 407 -20.91 -20.53 -0.39
N ASP A 408 -19.83 -20.05 -1.00
CA ASP A 408 -18.59 -19.74 -0.30
C ASP A 408 -18.79 -18.58 0.69
N MET A 409 -19.52 -17.56 0.27
CA MET A 409 -19.88 -16.42 1.11
C MET A 409 -20.83 -16.81 2.23
N GLU A 410 -21.80 -17.66 1.93
CA GLU A 410 -22.76 -18.19 2.92
C GLU A 410 -22.04 -18.99 4.00
N ARG A 411 -21.09 -19.86 3.63
CA ARG A 411 -20.25 -20.61 4.58
C ARG A 411 -19.38 -19.69 5.43
N TRP A 412 -18.80 -18.67 4.83
CA TRP A 412 -18.00 -17.70 5.56
C TRP A 412 -18.83 -16.92 6.58
N LEU A 413 -20.01 -16.43 6.21
CA LEU A 413 -20.94 -15.74 7.12
C LEU A 413 -21.39 -16.63 8.26
N ALA A 414 -21.68 -17.91 7.98
CA ALA A 414 -21.97 -18.90 9.02
C ALA A 414 -20.77 -19.04 9.99
N GLY A 415 -19.54 -19.11 9.46
CA GLY A 415 -18.32 -19.19 10.27
C GLY A 415 -18.14 -17.97 11.19
N VAL A 416 -18.43 -16.76 10.72
CA VAL A 416 -18.44 -15.53 11.54
C VAL A 416 -19.46 -15.63 12.68
N ASN A 417 -20.56 -16.35 12.46
CA ASN A 417 -21.66 -16.53 13.40
C ASN A 417 -21.59 -17.88 14.15
N SER A 418 -20.38 -18.35 14.46
CA SER A 418 -20.16 -19.59 15.25
C SER A 418 -20.67 -20.89 14.61
N GLY A 419 -20.75 -20.90 13.27
CA GLY A 419 -21.09 -22.09 12.47
C GLY A 419 -22.44 -22.00 11.77
N GLU A 420 -23.39 -21.20 12.28
CA GLU A 420 -24.71 -21.01 11.66
C GLU A 420 -25.26 -19.60 11.90
N ILE A 421 -26.12 -19.15 11.01
CA ILE A 421 -26.92 -17.93 11.21
C ILE A 421 -28.29 -18.34 11.73
N SER A 422 -28.61 -17.94 12.95
CA SER A 422 -29.91 -18.30 13.58
C SER A 422 -31.09 -17.63 12.87
N ASP A 423 -32.27 -18.26 12.98
CA ASP A 423 -33.51 -17.70 12.43
C ASP A 423 -33.80 -16.28 12.97
N ALA A 424 -33.45 -16.01 14.21
CA ALA A 424 -33.60 -14.69 14.81
C ALA A 424 -32.70 -13.64 14.12
N GLN A 425 -31.46 -13.99 13.83
CA GLN A 425 -30.55 -13.09 13.09
C GLN A 425 -31.04 -12.85 11.67
N VAL A 426 -31.51 -13.91 10.99
CA VAL A 426 -32.10 -13.78 9.63
C VAL A 426 -33.30 -12.83 9.67
N GLN A 427 -34.20 -12.98 10.65
CA GLN A 427 -35.38 -12.10 10.80
C GLN A 427 -34.97 -10.65 11.08
N HIS A 428 -34.00 -10.42 11.97
CA HIS A 428 -33.52 -9.07 12.29
C HIS A 428 -32.85 -8.42 11.07
N ALA A 429 -31.99 -9.14 10.35
CA ALA A 429 -31.33 -8.62 9.15
C ALA A 429 -32.37 -8.27 8.07
N ASN A 430 -33.32 -9.17 7.81
CA ASN A 430 -34.38 -8.94 6.83
C ASN A 430 -35.27 -7.77 7.21
N LEU A 431 -35.62 -7.63 8.49
CA LEU A 431 -36.42 -6.50 8.98
C LEU A 431 -35.67 -5.17 8.80
N ALA A 432 -34.36 -5.13 9.06
CA ALA A 432 -33.54 -3.94 8.87
C ALA A 432 -33.51 -3.53 7.39
N ILE A 433 -33.33 -4.49 6.47
CA ILE A 433 -33.37 -4.27 5.01
C ILE A 433 -34.74 -3.70 4.58
N VAL A 434 -35.85 -4.33 5.00
CA VAL A 434 -37.22 -3.89 4.68
C VAL A 434 -37.48 -2.49 5.22
N ASN A 435 -37.09 -2.21 6.48
CA ASN A 435 -37.26 -0.91 7.10
C ASN A 435 -36.50 0.19 6.36
N PHE A 436 -35.31 -0.12 5.84
CA PHE A 436 -34.52 0.82 5.07
C PHE A 436 -35.13 1.11 3.68
N LEU A 437 -35.68 0.09 3.02
CA LEU A 437 -36.35 0.21 1.71
C LEU A 437 -37.72 0.91 1.81
N ASP A 438 -38.37 0.93 2.98
CA ASP A 438 -39.66 1.57 3.19
C ASP A 438 -39.49 3.06 3.52
N ASP A 439 -39.35 3.87 2.45
CA ASP A 439 -39.24 5.34 2.56
C ASP A 439 -40.45 6.02 3.24
N ASN A 440 -41.57 5.30 3.42
CA ASN A 440 -42.76 5.80 4.10
C ASN A 440 -42.67 5.74 5.64
N ARG A 441 -41.64 5.06 6.17
CA ARG A 441 -41.30 5.08 7.59
C ARG A 441 -40.51 6.34 7.97
N ARG A 442 -40.93 7.49 7.52
CA ARG A 442 -40.49 8.77 8.10
C ARG A 442 -40.94 8.82 9.55
N ALA A 443 -40.00 9.12 10.43
CA ALA A 443 -40.13 9.41 11.85
C ALA A 443 -41.61 9.58 12.31
N ARG A 444 -42.34 8.47 12.50
CA ARG A 444 -43.61 8.51 13.21
C ARG A 444 -43.23 8.61 14.66
N ASP A 445 -43.42 9.81 15.26
CA ASP A 445 -43.40 10.08 16.70
C ASP A 445 -42.52 9.11 17.51
N ALA A 446 -41.23 9.01 17.12
CA ALA A 446 -40.29 8.22 17.85
C ALA A 446 -40.20 8.78 19.25
N ARG A 447 -40.65 8.03 20.24
CA ARG A 447 -40.38 8.36 21.65
C ARG A 447 -38.90 8.11 21.88
N VAL A 448 -38.07 9.02 21.39
CA VAL A 448 -36.63 8.98 21.64
C VAL A 448 -36.41 9.16 23.11
N VAL A 449 -35.90 8.15 23.79
CA VAL A 449 -35.47 8.24 25.18
C VAL A 449 -34.38 9.30 25.23
N GLN A 450 -34.44 10.19 26.23
CA GLN A 450 -33.52 11.34 26.40
C GLN A 450 -32.51 11.04 27.52
N PRO A 451 -31.49 10.22 27.32
CA PRO A 451 -30.52 9.91 28.36
C PRO A 451 -29.53 11.05 28.62
N LEU A 452 -29.37 11.98 27.66
CA LEU A 452 -28.47 13.11 27.77
C LEU A 452 -29.17 14.30 28.45
N SER A 453 -28.49 14.93 29.39
CA SER A 453 -28.93 16.14 30.03
C SER A 453 -28.85 17.37 29.09
N ASP A 454 -29.59 18.45 29.45
CA ASP A 454 -29.53 19.71 28.71
C ASP A 454 -28.09 20.27 28.65
N GLN A 455 -27.30 20.09 29.70
CA GLN A 455 -25.88 20.50 29.70
C GLN A 455 -25.06 19.71 28.69
N GLN A 456 -25.25 18.39 28.64
CA GLN A 456 -24.55 17.55 27.66
C GLN A 456 -24.97 17.92 26.22
N LEU A 457 -26.21 18.21 25.96
CA LEU A 457 -26.67 18.68 24.66
C LEU A 457 -26.08 20.04 24.28
N SER A 458 -25.95 20.96 25.27
CA SER A 458 -25.26 22.24 25.07
C SER A 458 -23.77 22.05 24.78
N ASP A 459 -23.10 21.16 25.50
CA ASP A 459 -21.68 20.80 25.28
C ASP A 459 -21.47 20.17 23.92
N TRP A 460 -22.40 19.29 23.48
CA TRP A 460 -22.40 18.71 22.12
C TRP A 460 -22.51 19.81 21.06
N ASP A 461 -23.47 20.71 21.21
CA ASP A 461 -23.64 21.81 20.26
C ASP A 461 -22.40 22.71 20.24
N GLU A 462 -21.80 23.03 21.39
CA GLU A 462 -20.65 23.92 21.47
C GLU A 462 -19.38 23.26 20.94
N HIS A 463 -19.08 22.02 21.35
CA HIS A 463 -17.79 21.40 21.14
C HIS A 463 -17.78 20.34 20.01
N GLY A 464 -18.94 19.76 19.68
CA GLY A 464 -19.08 18.70 18.67
C GLY A 464 -18.61 17.32 19.14
N TYR A 465 -18.39 17.14 20.45
CA TYR A 465 -18.11 15.85 21.07
C TYR A 465 -18.64 15.79 22.51
N LEU A 466 -18.85 14.55 23.00
CA LEU A 466 -19.20 14.29 24.40
C LEU A 466 -18.33 13.16 24.97
N ILE A 467 -18.13 13.16 26.27
CA ILE A 467 -17.64 12.04 27.07
C ILE A 467 -18.80 11.56 27.93
N ILE A 468 -19.21 10.31 27.73
CA ILE A 468 -20.27 9.67 28.54
C ILE A 468 -19.60 8.66 29.46
N PRO A 469 -19.55 8.92 30.76
CA PRO A 469 -18.83 8.08 31.68
C PRO A 469 -19.51 6.74 31.93
N GLY A 470 -18.69 5.67 32.02
CA GLY A 470 -19.09 4.37 32.54
C GLY A 470 -20.18 3.66 31.73
N VAL A 471 -20.17 3.74 30.40
CA VAL A 471 -21.08 2.97 29.54
C VAL A 471 -20.77 1.46 29.57
N LEU A 472 -19.53 1.10 29.92
CA LEU A 472 -19.12 -0.26 30.29
C LEU A 472 -18.59 -0.26 31.72
N SER A 473 -18.86 -1.32 32.44
CA SER A 473 -18.27 -1.59 33.75
C SER A 473 -16.76 -1.91 33.64
N ALA A 474 -16.06 -1.91 34.77
CA ALA A 474 -14.67 -2.29 34.83
C ALA A 474 -14.42 -3.73 34.35
N ASP A 475 -15.32 -4.65 34.71
CA ASP A 475 -15.25 -6.07 34.32
C ASP A 475 -15.50 -6.28 32.82
N GLU A 476 -16.49 -5.58 32.25
CA GLU A 476 -16.78 -5.63 30.81
C GLU A 476 -15.61 -5.05 29.98
N SER A 477 -15.05 -3.93 30.45
CA SER A 477 -13.85 -3.35 29.83
C SER A 477 -12.63 -4.28 29.91
N ALA A 478 -12.45 -4.97 31.05
CA ALA A 478 -11.39 -5.94 31.23
C ALA A 478 -11.57 -7.16 30.33
N ALA A 479 -12.80 -7.67 30.20
CA ALA A 479 -13.12 -8.79 29.31
C ALA A 479 -12.80 -8.43 27.83
N ALA A 480 -13.17 -7.22 27.40
CA ALA A 480 -12.86 -6.75 26.05
C ALA A 480 -11.34 -6.61 25.82
N ARG A 481 -10.56 -6.10 26.80
CA ARG A 481 -9.09 -6.06 26.72
C ARG A 481 -8.46 -7.43 26.61
N THR A 482 -8.93 -8.39 27.43
CA THR A 482 -8.42 -9.77 27.40
C THR A 482 -8.51 -10.37 26.02
N VAL A 483 -9.65 -10.22 25.35
CA VAL A 483 -9.83 -10.71 23.98
C VAL A 483 -8.87 -10.05 22.98
N ILE A 484 -8.59 -8.77 23.14
CA ILE A 484 -7.62 -8.08 22.26
C ILE A 484 -6.21 -8.63 22.48
N TRP A 485 -5.79 -8.84 23.73
CA TRP A 485 -4.51 -9.45 24.06
C TRP A 485 -4.35 -10.85 23.46
N GLU A 486 -5.38 -11.68 23.64
CA GLU A 486 -5.41 -13.04 23.10
C GLU A 486 -5.36 -13.04 21.57
N PHE A 487 -6.17 -12.22 20.92
CA PHE A 487 -6.22 -12.11 19.47
C PHE A 487 -4.88 -11.68 18.87
N LEU A 488 -4.20 -10.72 19.50
CA LEU A 488 -2.88 -10.25 19.06
C LEU A 488 -1.73 -11.15 19.49
N GLN A 489 -2.00 -12.19 20.32
CA GLN A 489 -0.98 -13.04 20.93
C GLN A 489 0.06 -12.24 21.74
N MET A 490 -0.41 -11.16 22.37
CA MET A 490 0.40 -10.26 23.21
C MET A 490 0.01 -10.47 24.67
N ARG A 491 0.86 -9.99 25.59
CA ARG A 491 0.63 -10.10 27.03
C ARG A 491 0.65 -8.75 27.70
N GLU A 492 -0.30 -8.49 28.58
CA GLU A 492 -0.42 -7.25 29.32
C GLU A 492 0.79 -6.97 30.21
N ASP A 493 1.35 -8.01 30.81
CA ASP A 493 2.51 -7.97 31.72
C ASP A 493 3.88 -8.03 31.02
N ASP A 494 3.92 -8.14 29.69
CA ASP A 494 5.13 -8.23 28.90
C ASP A 494 5.20 -7.15 27.82
N PRO A 495 5.76 -5.97 28.13
CA PRO A 495 5.87 -4.86 27.17
C PRO A 495 6.63 -5.19 25.90
N ALA A 496 7.54 -6.18 25.92
CA ALA A 496 8.26 -6.58 24.70
C ALA A 496 7.33 -7.26 23.68
N SER A 497 6.24 -7.88 24.13
CA SER A 497 5.25 -8.52 23.25
C SER A 497 4.42 -7.52 22.44
N TRP A 498 4.30 -6.25 22.87
CA TRP A 498 3.42 -5.24 22.28
C TRP A 498 3.85 -4.76 20.88
N TYR A 499 5.08 -5.04 20.49
CA TYR A 499 5.69 -4.56 19.23
C TYR A 499 5.92 -5.68 18.21
N GLN A 500 5.32 -6.85 18.45
CA GLN A 500 5.40 -7.95 17.51
C GLN A 500 4.62 -7.59 16.23
N SER A 501 5.25 -7.86 15.08
CA SER A 501 4.59 -7.70 13.80
C SER A 501 3.42 -8.70 13.70
N SER A 502 2.21 -8.19 13.50
CA SER A 502 1.01 -9.00 13.36
C SER A 502 0.27 -8.62 12.09
N SER A 503 -0.06 -9.61 11.25
CA SER A 503 -0.96 -9.43 10.10
C SER A 503 -2.39 -9.05 10.52
N GLN A 504 -2.72 -9.23 11.80
CA GLN A 504 -4.00 -8.92 12.42
C GLN A 504 -4.13 -7.44 12.80
N MET A 505 -3.09 -6.64 12.62
CA MET A 505 -3.08 -5.22 12.96
C MET A 505 -2.57 -4.38 11.78
N LYS A 506 -3.36 -3.38 11.37
CA LYS A 506 -2.97 -2.36 10.39
C LYS A 506 -2.80 -1.03 11.10
N LYS A 507 -1.57 -0.54 11.24
CA LYS A 507 -1.24 0.62 12.08
C LYS A 507 -1.68 0.38 13.53
N ILE A 508 -2.67 1.13 14.04
CA ILE A 508 -3.26 0.96 15.36
C ILE A 508 -4.63 0.25 15.31
N MET A 509 -5.07 -0.19 14.15
CA MET A 509 -6.37 -0.83 13.91
C MET A 509 -6.23 -2.35 13.94
N VAL A 510 -6.85 -3.01 14.90
CA VAL A 510 -6.84 -4.47 15.08
C VAL A 510 -8.02 -5.08 14.32
N GLN A 511 -7.77 -6.12 13.54
CA GLN A 511 -8.79 -6.76 12.67
C GLN A 511 -9.71 -7.73 13.44
N LEU A 512 -10.06 -7.37 14.66
CA LEU A 512 -11.01 -8.08 15.50
C LEU A 512 -12.36 -7.35 15.45
N PHE A 513 -13.33 -7.96 14.79
CA PHE A 513 -14.65 -7.34 14.55
C PHE A 513 -15.72 -7.90 15.50
N THR A 514 -15.72 -9.18 15.78
CA THR A 514 -16.80 -9.85 16.49
C THR A 514 -16.27 -10.74 17.60
N HIS A 515 -16.78 -10.55 18.79
CA HIS A 515 -16.56 -11.41 19.96
C HIS A 515 -17.64 -11.13 21.01
N PRO A 516 -18.13 -12.11 21.79
CA PRO A 516 -19.14 -11.87 22.81
C PRO A 516 -18.85 -10.72 23.76
N ALA A 517 -17.59 -10.52 24.17
CA ALA A 517 -17.18 -9.41 25.03
C ALA A 517 -17.30 -8.03 24.34
N LEU A 518 -17.22 -7.95 23.02
CA LEU A 518 -17.41 -6.72 22.26
C LEU A 518 -18.89 -6.45 21.96
N GLU A 519 -19.70 -7.49 21.89
CA GLU A 519 -21.13 -7.37 21.65
C GLU A 519 -21.87 -6.73 22.84
N VAL A 520 -21.32 -6.81 24.04
CA VAL A 520 -21.89 -6.11 25.22
C VAL A 520 -22.12 -4.62 24.95
N ALA A 521 -21.14 -3.92 24.41
CA ALA A 521 -21.27 -2.51 24.04
C ALA A 521 -22.26 -2.29 22.90
N ARG A 522 -22.23 -3.11 21.85
CA ARG A 522 -23.09 -2.97 20.67
C ARG A 522 -24.55 -3.26 20.97
N GLN A 523 -24.83 -4.16 21.91
CA GLN A 523 -26.19 -4.51 22.35
C GLN A 523 -26.70 -3.64 23.48
N SER A 524 -25.87 -2.70 24.00
CA SER A 524 -26.27 -1.80 25.08
C SER A 524 -27.39 -0.87 24.63
N GLU A 525 -28.57 -1.02 25.26
CA GLU A 525 -29.72 -0.14 25.02
C GLU A 525 -29.40 1.31 25.46
N TYR A 526 -28.62 1.48 26.52
CA TYR A 526 -28.21 2.81 26.97
C TYR A 526 -27.36 3.54 25.90
N ILE A 527 -26.39 2.86 25.34
CA ILE A 527 -25.57 3.42 24.24
C ILE A 527 -26.46 3.75 23.03
N ARG A 528 -27.36 2.84 22.66
CA ARG A 528 -28.30 3.04 21.55
C ARG A 528 -29.13 4.30 21.75
N THR A 529 -29.70 4.53 22.93
CA THR A 529 -30.52 5.70 23.19
C THR A 529 -29.73 7.02 23.13
N ILE A 530 -28.44 7.03 23.46
CA ILE A 530 -27.55 8.20 23.26
C ILE A 530 -27.50 8.60 21.79
N PHE A 531 -27.21 7.62 20.92
CA PHE A 531 -27.18 7.88 19.47
C PHE A 531 -28.55 8.33 18.95
N GLN A 532 -29.63 7.66 19.35
CA GLN A 532 -31.01 8.02 18.96
C GLN A 532 -31.36 9.45 19.35
N GLN A 533 -30.96 9.89 20.54
CA GLN A 533 -31.21 11.27 20.97
C GLN A 533 -30.44 12.29 20.13
N LEU A 534 -29.15 12.04 19.83
CA LEU A 534 -28.35 12.93 18.99
C LEU A 534 -28.84 12.98 17.54
N TRP A 535 -29.26 11.82 16.99
CA TRP A 535 -29.79 11.70 15.63
C TRP A 535 -31.28 12.14 15.53
N GLN A 536 -32.01 12.26 16.65
CA GLN A 536 -33.46 12.46 16.68
C GLN A 536 -34.20 11.37 15.86
N ARG A 537 -33.76 10.10 15.98
CA ARG A 537 -34.26 8.94 15.22
C ARG A 537 -34.15 7.67 16.07
N ASP A 538 -35.04 6.71 15.83
CA ASP A 538 -35.06 5.39 16.46
C ASP A 538 -34.69 4.24 15.53
N ASP A 539 -34.51 4.50 14.24
CA ASP A 539 -34.25 3.52 13.17
C ASP A 539 -32.77 3.41 12.80
N LEU A 540 -31.88 3.69 13.75
CA LEU A 540 -30.43 3.61 13.53
C LEU A 540 -29.93 2.16 13.52
N VAL A 541 -28.93 1.91 12.66
CA VAL A 541 -28.22 0.62 12.55
C VAL A 541 -26.87 0.73 13.26
N MET A 542 -26.57 -0.22 14.14
CA MET A 542 -25.26 -0.32 14.81
C MET A 542 -24.21 -0.89 13.84
N VAL A 543 -23.08 -0.23 13.76
CA VAL A 543 -21.94 -0.67 12.93
C VAL A 543 -21.17 -1.79 13.61
N THR A 544 -20.81 -2.82 12.85
CA THR A 544 -19.81 -3.80 13.25
C THR A 544 -18.43 -3.30 12.84
N ASP A 545 -17.71 -2.71 13.79
CA ASP A 545 -16.37 -2.15 13.58
C ASP A 545 -15.33 -2.88 14.45
N ARG A 546 -14.08 -2.55 14.23
CA ARG A 546 -12.90 -3.19 14.83
C ARG A 546 -12.56 -2.58 16.19
N VAL A 547 -11.47 -3.05 16.77
CA VAL A 547 -10.87 -2.48 17.98
C VAL A 547 -9.54 -1.82 17.64
N GLY A 548 -9.02 -0.99 18.56
CA GLY A 548 -7.75 -0.31 18.37
C GLY A 548 -6.75 -0.64 19.48
N PHE A 549 -5.47 -0.71 19.10
CA PHE A 549 -4.34 -0.94 19.97
C PHE A 549 -3.21 0.04 19.61
N ASN A 550 -2.86 0.94 20.53
CA ASN A 550 -1.82 1.95 20.32
C ASN A 550 -0.78 1.84 21.46
N PRO A 551 0.32 1.09 21.25
CA PRO A 551 1.35 0.91 22.26
C PRO A 551 2.16 2.20 22.45
N PRO A 552 2.94 2.33 23.55
CA PRO A 552 3.87 3.44 23.75
C PRO A 552 4.90 3.57 22.63
N GLU A 553 5.30 4.80 22.31
CA GLU A 553 6.41 5.04 21.39
C GLU A 553 7.74 4.55 21.97
N THR A 554 8.57 3.98 21.11
CA THR A 554 9.94 3.54 21.42
C THR A 554 10.89 4.02 20.34
N ASN A 555 12.18 3.80 20.50
CA ASN A 555 13.16 4.09 19.46
C ASN A 555 12.95 3.24 18.17
N GLN A 556 12.22 2.13 18.28
CA GLN A 556 11.99 1.19 17.16
C GLN A 556 10.55 1.24 16.63
N TRP A 557 9.62 1.82 17.36
CA TRP A 557 8.23 1.95 16.96
C TRP A 557 7.73 3.37 17.22
N GLN A 558 7.29 4.02 16.17
CA GLN A 558 6.71 5.36 16.20
C GLN A 558 5.24 5.29 15.80
N PHE A 559 4.42 6.18 16.31
CA PHE A 559 3.00 6.23 16.00
C PHE A 559 2.76 6.38 14.48
N PRO A 560 2.12 5.40 13.81
CA PRO A 560 1.99 5.40 12.34
C PRO A 560 0.79 6.23 11.84
N GLY A 561 0.12 6.99 12.72
CA GLY A 561 -1.13 7.67 12.41
C GLY A 561 -2.37 6.76 12.50
N PRO A 562 -3.54 7.27 12.10
CA PRO A 562 -3.71 8.60 11.51
C PRO A 562 -3.63 9.74 12.55
N GLY A 563 -3.08 10.87 12.12
CA GLY A 563 -3.20 12.14 12.82
C GLY A 563 -4.61 12.75 12.64
N ILE A 564 -4.74 14.08 12.74
CA ILE A 564 -6.04 14.76 12.55
C ILE A 564 -6.47 14.66 11.07
N HIS A 565 -7.71 14.22 10.85
CA HIS A 565 -8.33 13.99 9.54
C HIS A 565 -9.86 14.00 9.65
N TRP A 566 -10.56 13.78 8.54
CA TRP A 566 -11.98 13.45 8.48
C TRP A 566 -12.18 12.13 7.77
N ASP A 567 -13.18 11.37 8.22
CA ASP A 567 -13.60 10.12 7.57
C ASP A 567 -14.75 10.32 6.56
N VAL A 568 -15.10 11.57 6.28
CA VAL A 568 -16.19 11.91 5.35
C VAL A 568 -15.66 12.70 4.16
N GLU A 569 -16.41 12.65 3.06
CA GLU A 569 -16.14 13.50 1.91
C GLU A 569 -16.36 14.98 2.26
N LEU A 570 -15.35 15.81 2.00
CA LEU A 570 -15.35 17.22 2.36
C LEU A 570 -16.07 18.08 1.30
N THR A 571 -17.35 17.78 1.08
CA THR A 571 -18.24 18.53 0.18
C THR A 571 -19.38 19.14 0.99
N ALA A 572 -19.49 20.46 1.00
CA ALA A 572 -20.51 21.16 1.75
C ALA A 572 -21.92 21.04 1.08
N PRO A 573 -23.00 20.91 1.87
CA PRO A 573 -23.02 20.78 3.31
C PRO A 573 -22.62 19.38 3.78
N ILE A 574 -21.80 19.28 4.83
CA ILE A 574 -21.50 17.98 5.44
C ILE A 574 -22.76 17.43 6.11
N PRO A 575 -23.26 16.24 5.72
CA PRO A 575 -24.46 15.67 6.34
C PRO A 575 -24.23 15.40 7.82
N PHE A 576 -25.32 15.40 8.61
CA PHE A 576 -25.22 14.98 10.01
C PHE A 576 -24.80 13.53 10.11
N GLY A 577 -23.88 13.26 11.04
CA GLY A 577 -23.42 11.92 11.37
C GLY A 577 -22.58 11.95 12.64
N THR A 578 -22.43 10.77 13.23
CA THR A 578 -21.65 10.58 14.46
C THR A 578 -20.59 9.52 14.23
N GLN A 579 -19.58 9.54 15.09
CA GLN A 579 -18.60 8.49 15.26
C GLN A 579 -18.32 8.36 16.75
N ALA A 580 -17.90 7.18 17.22
CA ALA A 580 -17.61 7.01 18.64
C ALA A 580 -16.57 5.91 18.87
N LEU A 581 -15.99 5.94 20.05
CA LEU A 581 -15.16 4.87 20.60
C LEU A 581 -15.39 4.75 22.11
N ILE A 582 -15.16 3.56 22.64
CA ILE A 582 -15.10 3.33 24.08
C ILE A 582 -13.64 3.07 24.45
N TYR A 583 -13.12 3.79 25.43
CA TYR A 583 -11.83 3.47 26.03
C TYR A 583 -11.96 2.19 26.85
N LEU A 584 -11.08 1.22 26.56
CA LEU A 584 -10.99 -0.03 27.31
C LEU A 584 -9.86 0.03 28.37
N THR A 585 -9.02 1.05 28.32
CA THR A 585 -7.99 1.39 29.28
C THR A 585 -8.22 2.79 29.80
N ASP A 586 -7.72 3.14 30.97
CA ASP A 586 -7.58 4.55 31.37
C ASP A 586 -6.63 5.24 30.38
N VAL A 587 -7.02 6.39 29.86
CA VAL A 587 -6.25 7.11 28.84
C VAL A 587 -6.00 8.54 29.30
N ALA A 588 -4.72 8.87 29.55
CA ALA A 588 -4.26 10.23 29.77
C ALA A 588 -4.06 10.97 28.44
N GLU A 589 -3.98 12.31 28.49
CA GLU A 589 -3.80 13.16 27.29
C GLU A 589 -2.58 12.75 26.45
N ASN A 590 -1.49 12.28 27.07
CA ASN A 590 -0.28 11.83 26.40
C ASN A 590 -0.24 10.32 26.09
N GLN A 591 -1.35 9.60 26.31
CA GLN A 591 -1.43 8.14 26.15
C GLN A 591 -2.12 7.74 24.82
N GLY A 592 -1.74 8.36 23.72
CA GLY A 592 -2.35 8.07 22.43
C GLY A 592 -3.82 8.44 22.35
N ALA A 593 -4.24 9.45 23.12
CA ALA A 593 -5.63 9.85 23.26
C ALA A 593 -6.29 10.21 21.92
N PHE A 594 -7.60 10.00 21.83
CA PHE A 594 -8.41 10.62 20.80
C PHE A 594 -8.21 12.13 20.84
N CYS A 595 -8.00 12.74 19.68
CA CYS A 595 -7.81 14.18 19.54
C CYS A 595 -8.86 14.76 18.58
N CYS A 596 -9.30 15.98 18.84
CA CYS A 596 -10.17 16.70 17.92
C CYS A 596 -9.91 18.20 17.98
N VAL A 597 -10.53 18.94 17.07
CA VAL A 597 -10.60 20.42 17.10
C VAL A 597 -11.99 20.84 17.54
N PRO A 598 -12.22 21.11 18.82
CA PRO A 598 -13.55 21.42 19.35
C PRO A 598 -14.23 22.59 18.64
N GLY A 599 -15.51 22.43 18.34
CA GLY A 599 -16.35 23.49 17.72
C GLY A 599 -16.09 23.69 16.21
N PHE A 600 -15.21 22.93 15.59
CA PHE A 600 -14.93 23.06 14.15
C PHE A 600 -16.13 22.65 13.29
N HIS A 601 -16.95 21.71 13.73
CA HIS A 601 -18.16 21.26 13.03
C HIS A 601 -19.13 22.39 12.69
N LYS A 602 -19.14 23.48 13.48
CA LYS A 602 -19.93 24.70 13.20
C LYS A 602 -19.31 25.60 12.13
N LYS A 603 -18.04 25.41 11.83
CA LYS A 603 -17.26 26.30 10.94
C LYS A 603 -16.92 25.63 9.61
N ILE A 604 -17.12 24.33 9.50
CA ILE A 604 -16.60 23.54 8.38
C ILE A 604 -17.16 24.00 7.04
N ASP A 605 -18.45 24.28 6.91
CA ASP A 605 -19.04 24.68 5.64
C ASP A 605 -18.48 26.03 5.14
N LYS A 606 -18.29 26.98 6.06
CA LYS A 606 -17.67 28.25 5.75
C LYS A 606 -16.19 28.06 5.39
N TRP A 607 -15.49 27.25 6.19
CA TRP A 607 -14.08 26.95 5.96
C TRP A 607 -13.87 26.27 4.61
N LEU A 608 -14.71 25.29 4.22
CA LEU A 608 -14.67 24.64 2.90
C LEU A 608 -14.87 25.63 1.75
N ALA A 609 -15.80 26.59 1.91
CA ALA A 609 -16.04 27.61 0.89
C ALA A 609 -14.86 28.59 0.68
N GLU A 610 -13.98 28.71 1.67
CA GLU A 610 -12.79 29.57 1.65
C GLU A 610 -11.53 28.86 1.10
N GLN A 611 -11.59 27.52 0.86
CA GLN A 611 -10.43 26.77 0.39
C GLN A 611 -10.18 26.97 -1.11
N PRO A 612 -8.93 27.07 -1.54
CA PRO A 612 -8.59 27.10 -2.96
C PRO A 612 -8.99 25.79 -3.65
N GLY A 613 -9.44 25.89 -4.91
CA GLY A 613 -9.76 24.68 -5.69
C GLY A 613 -8.51 23.83 -5.94
N GLY A 614 -8.65 22.51 -5.83
CA GLY A 614 -7.59 21.54 -6.14
C GLY A 614 -6.61 21.22 -4.99
N VAL A 615 -6.84 21.76 -3.80
CA VAL A 615 -6.04 21.43 -2.59
C VAL A 615 -6.56 20.15 -1.95
N ASP A 616 -5.65 19.28 -1.54
CA ASP A 616 -5.99 18.12 -0.70
C ASP A 616 -6.31 18.58 0.72
N LEU A 617 -7.60 18.68 1.00
CA LEU A 617 -8.12 19.17 2.28
C LEU A 617 -7.81 18.26 3.48
N GLN A 618 -7.36 17.03 3.24
CA GLN A 618 -6.91 16.11 4.30
C GLN A 618 -5.48 16.43 4.79
N GLN A 619 -4.70 17.15 4.02
CA GLN A 619 -3.31 17.51 4.34
C GLN A 619 -3.19 18.91 4.94
N GLN A 620 -3.96 19.19 6.00
CA GLN A 620 -3.92 20.48 6.67
C GLN A 620 -2.80 20.58 7.71
N ASP A 621 -2.22 21.78 7.86
CA ASP A 621 -1.37 22.09 9.02
C ASP A 621 -2.24 22.35 10.27
N TRP A 622 -2.34 21.35 11.10
CA TRP A 622 -3.13 21.42 12.35
C TRP A 622 -2.41 22.14 13.48
N SER A 623 -1.14 22.55 13.32
CA SER A 623 -0.40 23.28 14.37
C SER A 623 -1.02 24.63 14.74
N GLN A 624 -1.77 25.23 13.82
CA GLN A 624 -2.47 26.52 13.99
C GLN A 624 -3.84 26.38 14.66
N TRP A 625 -4.30 25.16 14.93
CA TRP A 625 -5.60 24.88 15.49
C TRP A 625 -5.49 24.34 16.93
N PRO A 626 -6.49 24.62 17.81
CA PRO A 626 -6.47 24.14 19.18
C PRO A 626 -6.83 22.64 19.23
N VAL A 627 -5.94 21.78 18.73
CA VAL A 627 -6.12 20.34 18.83
C VAL A 627 -6.09 19.91 20.28
N LYS A 628 -7.17 19.27 20.73
CA LYS A 628 -7.36 18.86 22.13
C LYS A 628 -7.31 17.34 22.24
N PRO A 629 -6.36 16.77 22.99
CA PRO A 629 -6.40 15.38 23.40
C PRO A 629 -7.46 15.17 24.47
N ILE A 630 -8.22 14.09 24.38
CA ILE A 630 -9.37 13.79 25.25
C ILE A 630 -8.99 12.64 26.18
N ALA A 631 -8.64 12.96 27.42
CA ALA A 631 -8.45 11.99 28.49
C ALA A 631 -9.80 11.48 29.00
N ALA A 632 -9.90 10.18 29.29
CA ALA A 632 -11.07 9.56 29.91
C ALA A 632 -10.71 8.20 30.53
N LYS A 633 -11.67 7.59 31.22
CA LYS A 633 -11.48 6.32 31.95
C LYS A 633 -11.87 5.13 31.10
N ALA A 634 -11.40 3.94 31.49
CA ALA A 634 -11.89 2.69 30.96
C ALA A 634 -13.41 2.57 31.18
N GLY A 635 -14.12 2.22 30.11
CA GLY A 635 -15.58 2.17 30.10
C GLY A 635 -16.27 3.48 29.65
N ASP A 636 -15.55 4.58 29.45
CA ASP A 636 -16.13 5.83 28.97
C ASP A 636 -16.29 5.81 27.44
N LEU A 637 -17.46 6.29 26.96
CA LEU A 637 -17.76 6.49 25.55
C LEU A 637 -17.37 7.92 25.16
N ILE A 638 -16.58 8.05 24.11
CA ILE A 638 -16.35 9.33 23.43
C ILE A 638 -17.12 9.28 22.12
N ILE A 639 -18.07 10.22 21.95
CA ILE A 639 -18.86 10.36 20.73
C ILE A 639 -18.64 11.75 20.13
N TRP A 640 -18.48 11.84 18.81
CA TRP A 640 -18.24 13.11 18.13
C TRP A 640 -19.00 13.23 16.82
N HIS A 641 -19.22 14.48 16.41
CA HIS A 641 -19.83 14.84 15.14
C HIS A 641 -18.85 14.53 13.98
N GLN A 642 -19.30 13.86 12.92
CA GLN A 642 -18.42 13.44 11.81
C GLN A 642 -17.73 14.60 11.07
N ALA A 643 -18.28 15.82 11.14
CA ALA A 643 -17.67 17.02 10.59
C ALA A 643 -16.56 17.61 11.49
N LEU A 644 -16.32 17.01 12.67
CA LEU A 644 -15.25 17.44 13.57
C LEU A 644 -13.92 16.80 13.09
N PRO A 645 -12.86 17.59 12.81
CA PRO A 645 -11.54 17.02 12.54
C PRO A 645 -11.06 16.28 13.78
N HIS A 646 -10.65 15.03 13.58
CA HIS A 646 -10.31 14.14 14.69
C HIS A 646 -9.19 13.16 14.30
N GLY A 647 -8.64 12.48 15.30
CA GLY A 647 -7.59 11.51 15.11
C GLY A 647 -7.10 10.89 16.41
N SER A 648 -5.93 10.28 16.35
CA SER A 648 -5.24 9.79 17.53
C SER A 648 -3.90 10.50 17.68
N SER A 649 -3.38 10.55 18.92
CA SER A 649 -2.06 11.10 19.21
C SER A 649 -1.02 9.99 19.39
N PRO A 650 0.29 10.30 19.31
CA PRO A 650 1.35 9.41 19.77
C PRO A 650 1.15 9.01 21.24
N ASN A 651 1.41 7.75 21.56
CA ASN A 651 1.37 7.27 22.94
C ASN A 651 2.74 7.45 23.59
N ARG A 652 2.86 8.44 24.48
CA ARG A 652 4.08 8.76 25.21
C ARG A 652 4.00 8.37 26.70
N ALA A 653 2.98 7.59 27.06
CA ALA A 653 2.84 6.99 28.37
C ALA A 653 3.56 5.63 28.41
N ASN A 654 3.28 4.81 29.43
CA ASN A 654 3.94 3.52 29.66
C ASN A 654 3.02 2.32 29.46
N PHE A 655 1.77 2.55 29.02
CA PHE A 655 0.78 1.48 28.80
C PHE A 655 0.02 1.72 27.49
N PRO A 656 -0.40 0.66 26.77
CA PRO A 656 -1.16 0.80 25.53
C PRO A 656 -2.53 1.46 25.75
N ARG A 657 -2.92 2.28 24.78
CA ARG A 657 -4.33 2.69 24.66
C ARG A 657 -5.06 1.62 23.88
N MET A 658 -6.14 1.11 24.45
CA MET A 658 -7.02 0.13 23.83
C MET A 658 -8.44 0.69 23.73
N VAL A 659 -9.07 0.50 22.56
CA VAL A 659 -10.41 1.04 22.30
C VAL A 659 -11.28 0.04 21.54
N GLN A 660 -12.59 0.15 21.70
CA GLN A 660 -13.58 -0.42 20.81
C GLN A 660 -14.21 0.72 20.02
N TYR A 661 -14.16 0.66 18.67
CA TYR A 661 -14.89 1.60 17.83
C TYR A 661 -16.36 1.22 17.76
N LEU A 662 -17.20 2.21 17.78
CA LEU A 662 -18.64 2.09 17.82
C LEU A 662 -19.27 3.21 17.02
N ASN A 663 -20.26 2.91 16.21
CA ASN A 663 -21.02 3.94 15.52
C ASN A 663 -22.41 3.45 15.16
N MET A 664 -23.32 4.39 14.94
CA MET A 664 -24.61 4.12 14.36
C MET A 664 -24.87 5.07 13.20
N TYR A 665 -25.63 4.61 12.24
CA TYR A 665 -25.97 5.39 11.04
C TYR A 665 -27.39 5.06 10.56
N ARG A 666 -27.85 5.82 9.57
CA ARG A 666 -29.04 5.57 8.82
C ARG A 666 -28.77 5.64 7.31
#